data_3da86a60876f65b71f043c252e72a497
#
_entry.id   3da86a60876f65b71f043c252e72a497
#
_cell.length_a   1.000
_cell.length_b   1.000
_cell.length_c   1.000
_cell.angle_alpha   90.00
_cell.angle_beta   90.00
_cell.angle_gamma   90.00
#
_symmetry.space_group_name_H-M   'P 1'
#
loop_
_entity.id
_entity.type
_entity.pdbx_description
1 polymer ?
#
loop_
_entity_poly.entity_id
_entity_poly.type
_entity_poly.pdbx_seq_one_letter_code
_entity_poly.pdbx_strand_id
1 'polypeptide(L)'
;MDDGLPQSSVNDIIQTRDGYIWLATFGGLVRFDGVNFTVFDRSNTPGMLSDRILGLLEDRNGALWLKTERGFLRFTDTGVTPYFFEAASQIFSPHLLRIDDEGNLWVTAVEHAFYYDQEEGFIRARIRVDSASVQSAIRDTSGVWLTISRDVYKTLGKDIVRMGDVREYMRYELMDVREHPAGSGTYFLAGSRDGVLRVQDGEVRQYLETEGLPSSYTRFFYIDRDNRLWITGFRGVAYRDGDRFIQLDIPELTGDFEITGMLHDAEGNYWFSTSGNGFFRVRRALIEAITLQDGLTNDIMLSMTTLQDGTRLYATNCGGVFTDRDGQIRPAGVNEHLPNLCIWSVLQRRDGSIWMGSRGLYTTTSTDLPGTFFPPSDEFQCNEVFALYEDRFDTLWIGCQNGLYSYTDAQGFTSYTTRDGLSYNDTRTLFEDREGRLWVGTTQGLNLKTESGFQQVELMGGMAGAGSSEEPYVRAIHQDDEGVLWVGTYGSGLFRREDDRLTRYTRAEGLFDNVISHIVEDDAGNFWMGSNRGISRIQRQNLNDFAYGLTGEVAAYSYGVGEGMPSSETNGGFQPSTLTDADGRIYFPTVEGVAVVNAREVNYNPLPPPVYLEEFRTGRTVLPLSEEIRLPHDNAYIQINYTALSFQDASKIRFRYTLDGFDQDWFEVGNNRTALYTRIPPGTYRFRVQASNNDGVWNNEGASVAITVVPPFWGTPWFRGLLGLMAVGLISGAYYYRVNRLEAENERQRRFSEKLIASQEQERSRIASELHDGLGQQVLVIKNHAELIRMRRESDIALTKELGEIAENAQRVISEARNIAHNLRPVHLEKFGLTEALYALMAEVDRTSQLQWEFLVPELTGVLPVEHEINFYRVIQEAITNIQKHAGAENAGVIIRRADAAIRVQIFDDGIGFDQNQARNAAGMGFTGMLERIELMGGNVQIRSTPFEGTEITIEIAENRHAAAKR
;
A
#
# COMPACT_ATOMS: atom_id res chain seq x y z
N MET A 1 -4.03 -21.36 -26.85
CA MET A 1 -5.35 -21.07 -26.27
C MET A 1 -5.31 -21.11 -24.74
N ASP A 2 -4.54 -21.98 -24.16
CA ASP A 2 -4.41 -22.07 -22.69
C ASP A 2 -3.76 -20.82 -22.07
N ASP A 3 -2.98 -20.06 -22.87
CA ASP A 3 -2.28 -18.85 -22.40
C ASP A 3 -3.06 -17.54 -22.63
N GLY A 4 -4.33 -17.62 -23.10
CA GLY A 4 -5.20 -16.45 -23.25
C GLY A 4 -5.23 -15.80 -24.64
N LEU A 5 -4.50 -16.32 -25.63
CA LEU A 5 -4.61 -15.87 -27.02
C LEU A 5 -5.96 -16.31 -27.61
N PRO A 6 -6.78 -15.39 -28.19
CA PRO A 6 -8.14 -15.73 -28.65
C PRO A 6 -8.16 -16.73 -29.79
N GLN A 7 -7.08 -16.79 -30.57
CA GLN A 7 -6.93 -17.71 -31.70
C GLN A 7 -5.44 -17.97 -32.04
N SER A 8 -5.13 -19.19 -32.48
CA SER A 8 -3.75 -19.58 -32.81
C SER A 8 -3.25 -19.04 -34.17
N SER A 9 -4.12 -18.50 -35.03
CA SER A 9 -3.69 -17.80 -36.24
C SER A 9 -3.41 -16.33 -35.94
N VAL A 10 -2.15 -15.95 -35.98
CA VAL A 10 -1.69 -14.57 -35.86
C VAL A 10 -1.26 -14.06 -37.21
N ASN A 11 -1.97 -13.08 -37.75
CA ASN A 11 -1.79 -12.59 -39.12
C ASN A 11 -0.67 -11.56 -39.26
N ASP A 12 -0.38 -10.82 -38.18
CA ASP A 12 0.66 -9.79 -38.16
C ASP A 12 1.07 -9.51 -36.69
N ILE A 13 2.29 -8.99 -36.51
CA ILE A 13 2.87 -8.65 -35.21
C ILE A 13 3.69 -7.37 -35.31
N ILE A 14 3.46 -6.43 -34.44
CA ILE A 14 4.26 -5.20 -34.34
C ILE A 14 4.53 -4.84 -32.86
N GLN A 15 5.60 -4.09 -32.60
CA GLN A 15 5.83 -3.39 -31.35
C GLN A 15 5.58 -1.89 -31.58
N THR A 16 4.69 -1.29 -30.81
CA THR A 16 4.39 0.13 -30.83
C THR A 16 5.41 0.93 -30.01
N ARG A 17 5.45 2.25 -30.18
CA ARG A 17 6.42 3.13 -29.50
C ARG A 17 6.29 3.15 -27.99
N ASP A 18 5.09 2.87 -27.47
CA ASP A 18 4.85 2.65 -26.06
C ASP A 18 5.42 1.33 -25.55
N GLY A 19 5.94 0.48 -26.44
CA GLY A 19 6.63 -0.76 -26.14
C GLY A 19 5.75 -2.01 -26.11
N TYR A 20 4.42 -1.90 -26.17
CA TYR A 20 3.55 -3.08 -26.25
C TYR A 20 3.72 -3.85 -27.55
N ILE A 21 3.56 -5.16 -27.49
CA ILE A 21 3.44 -6.00 -28.68
C ILE A 21 1.97 -6.15 -29.03
N TRP A 22 1.64 -5.91 -30.29
CA TRP A 22 0.29 -6.05 -30.81
C TRP A 22 0.22 -7.16 -31.83
N LEU A 23 -0.83 -7.95 -31.77
CA LEU A 23 -1.07 -9.11 -32.62
C LEU A 23 -2.40 -8.93 -33.37
N ALA A 24 -2.35 -9.13 -34.68
CA ALA A 24 -3.54 -9.22 -35.52
C ALA A 24 -4.07 -10.64 -35.53
N THR A 25 -5.29 -10.88 -35.08
CA THR A 25 -5.91 -12.21 -35.11
C THR A 25 -7.28 -12.18 -35.80
N PHE A 26 -7.84 -13.33 -36.13
CA PHE A 26 -9.23 -13.41 -36.59
C PHE A 26 -10.23 -13.35 -35.41
N GLY A 27 -9.76 -13.37 -34.18
CA GLY A 27 -10.58 -13.24 -32.96
C GLY A 27 -10.47 -11.88 -32.27
N GLY A 28 -9.86 -10.88 -32.94
CA GLY A 28 -9.68 -9.53 -32.41
C GLY A 28 -8.25 -9.01 -32.54
N LEU A 29 -8.07 -7.77 -32.13
CA LEU A 29 -6.80 -7.15 -31.91
C LEU A 29 -6.32 -7.54 -30.51
N VAL A 30 -5.07 -7.94 -30.38
CA VAL A 30 -4.52 -8.37 -29.09
C VAL A 30 -3.32 -7.51 -28.71
N ARG A 31 -3.33 -6.98 -27.50
CA ARG A 31 -2.18 -6.30 -26.88
C ARG A 31 -1.52 -7.27 -25.91
N PHE A 32 -0.20 -7.39 -25.98
CA PHE A 32 0.60 -8.27 -25.15
C PHE A 32 1.65 -7.48 -24.37
N ASP A 33 1.70 -7.70 -23.05
CA ASP A 33 2.62 -7.02 -22.12
C ASP A 33 3.82 -7.89 -21.68
N GLY A 34 3.98 -9.07 -22.32
CA GLY A 34 4.98 -10.06 -21.93
C GLY A 34 4.43 -11.18 -21.03
N VAL A 35 3.26 -10.98 -20.40
CA VAL A 35 2.59 -11.96 -19.52
C VAL A 35 1.12 -12.13 -19.89
N ASN A 36 0.41 -11.01 -20.08
CA ASN A 36 -1.04 -11.01 -20.27
C ASN A 36 -1.42 -10.58 -21.68
N PHE A 37 -2.53 -11.15 -22.14
CA PHE A 37 -3.19 -10.76 -23.39
C PHE A 37 -4.41 -9.92 -23.07
N THR A 38 -4.48 -8.71 -23.64
CA THR A 38 -5.69 -7.89 -23.65
C THR A 38 -6.31 -7.94 -25.04
N VAL A 39 -7.52 -8.48 -25.14
CA VAL A 39 -8.22 -8.66 -26.41
C VAL A 39 -9.22 -7.53 -26.63
N PHE A 40 -9.16 -6.91 -27.82
CA PHE A 40 -10.09 -5.88 -28.29
C PHE A 40 -10.91 -6.44 -29.43
N ASP A 41 -12.21 -6.54 -29.25
CA ASP A 41 -13.16 -7.08 -30.20
C ASP A 41 -14.46 -6.25 -30.26
N ARG A 42 -15.41 -6.65 -31.09
CA ARG A 42 -16.69 -5.94 -31.22
C ARG A 42 -17.54 -5.96 -29.96
N SER A 43 -17.31 -6.89 -29.04
CA SER A 43 -18.11 -7.01 -27.82
C SER A 43 -17.67 -6.01 -26.74
N ASN A 44 -16.40 -5.61 -26.74
CA ASN A 44 -15.80 -4.78 -25.72
C ASN A 44 -15.25 -3.44 -26.20
N THR A 45 -15.14 -3.26 -27.55
CA THR A 45 -14.52 -2.07 -28.15
C THR A 45 -15.51 -1.35 -29.09
N PRO A 46 -16.16 -0.27 -28.62
CA PRO A 46 -17.07 0.50 -29.45
C PRO A 46 -16.39 1.05 -30.71
N GLY A 47 -17.02 0.87 -31.86
CA GLY A 47 -16.45 1.27 -33.16
C GLY A 47 -15.66 0.17 -33.90
N MET A 48 -15.37 -0.94 -33.25
CA MET A 48 -14.77 -2.11 -33.88
C MET A 48 -15.82 -2.80 -34.77
N LEU A 49 -15.60 -2.78 -36.06
CA LEU A 49 -16.57 -3.31 -37.06
C LEU A 49 -16.30 -4.76 -37.48
N SER A 50 -15.09 -5.25 -37.24
CA SER A 50 -14.70 -6.63 -37.52
C SER A 50 -13.72 -7.12 -36.47
N ASP A 51 -13.86 -8.38 -36.04
CA ASP A 51 -12.88 -9.06 -35.18
C ASP A 51 -11.72 -9.62 -36.00
N ARG A 52 -11.87 -9.70 -37.34
CA ARG A 52 -10.87 -10.27 -38.23
C ARG A 52 -9.86 -9.20 -38.65
N ILE A 53 -8.77 -9.15 -37.89
CA ILE A 53 -7.66 -8.22 -38.12
C ILE A 53 -6.62 -8.93 -38.98
N LEU A 54 -6.25 -8.32 -40.12
CA LEU A 54 -5.37 -8.90 -41.14
C LEU A 54 -3.98 -8.28 -41.18
N GLY A 55 -3.80 -7.11 -40.58
CA GLY A 55 -2.52 -6.41 -40.55
C GLY A 55 -2.57 -5.20 -39.63
N LEU A 56 -1.40 -4.77 -39.20
CA LEU A 56 -1.19 -3.71 -38.23
C LEU A 56 -0.18 -2.70 -38.73
N LEU A 57 -0.37 -1.44 -38.37
CA LEU A 57 0.58 -0.37 -38.62
C LEU A 57 0.42 0.75 -37.63
N GLU A 58 1.48 1.19 -36.98
CA GLU A 58 1.51 2.39 -36.15
C GLU A 58 1.89 3.63 -36.98
N ASP A 59 1.08 4.69 -36.95
CA ASP A 59 1.39 5.95 -37.61
C ASP A 59 2.35 6.83 -36.80
N ARG A 60 2.79 7.96 -37.37
CA ARG A 60 3.71 8.89 -36.70
C ARG A 60 3.13 9.55 -35.45
N ASN A 61 1.81 9.54 -35.28
CA ASN A 61 1.11 10.12 -34.15
C ASN A 61 0.80 9.08 -33.07
N GLY A 62 1.28 7.81 -33.25
CA GLY A 62 1.03 6.71 -32.31
C GLY A 62 -0.32 6.04 -32.48
N ALA A 63 -1.11 6.40 -33.50
CA ALA A 63 -2.36 5.70 -33.75
C ALA A 63 -2.10 4.38 -34.49
N LEU A 64 -2.78 3.32 -34.04
CA LEU A 64 -2.69 2.00 -34.64
C LEU A 64 -3.73 1.84 -35.74
N TRP A 65 -3.27 1.55 -36.95
CA TRP A 65 -4.12 1.25 -38.07
C TRP A 65 -4.27 -0.24 -38.25
N LEU A 66 -5.52 -0.68 -38.27
CA LEU A 66 -5.90 -2.08 -38.37
C LEU A 66 -6.47 -2.33 -39.77
N LYS A 67 -5.86 -3.26 -40.49
CA LYS A 67 -6.43 -3.78 -41.75
C LYS A 67 -7.45 -4.85 -41.40
N THR A 68 -8.66 -4.75 -41.91
CA THR A 68 -9.71 -5.75 -41.78
C THR A 68 -10.19 -6.21 -43.18
N GLU A 69 -11.08 -7.21 -43.22
CA GLU A 69 -11.71 -7.64 -44.45
C GLU A 69 -12.70 -6.61 -45.04
N ARG A 70 -13.12 -5.61 -44.25
CA ARG A 70 -14.14 -4.61 -44.61
C ARG A 70 -13.60 -3.20 -44.80
N GLY A 71 -12.35 -2.95 -44.46
CA GLY A 71 -11.76 -1.63 -44.52
C GLY A 71 -10.65 -1.47 -43.52
N PHE A 72 -10.35 -0.22 -43.12
CA PHE A 72 -9.37 0.11 -42.12
C PHE A 72 -10.05 0.69 -40.89
N LEU A 73 -9.48 0.38 -39.71
CA LEU A 73 -9.86 0.98 -38.46
C LEU A 73 -8.65 1.76 -37.93
N ARG A 74 -8.86 2.97 -37.51
CA ARG A 74 -7.86 3.76 -36.77
C ARG A 74 -8.18 3.63 -35.28
N PHE A 75 -7.29 2.97 -34.54
CA PHE A 75 -7.40 2.69 -33.12
C PHE A 75 -6.54 3.69 -32.36
N THR A 76 -7.11 4.35 -31.36
CA THR A 76 -6.44 5.32 -30.47
C THR A 76 -6.96 5.16 -29.05
N ASP A 77 -6.33 5.80 -28.09
CA ASP A 77 -6.79 5.81 -26.69
C ASP A 77 -8.20 6.40 -26.52
N THR A 78 -8.64 7.22 -27.47
CA THR A 78 -9.96 7.86 -27.46
C THR A 78 -11.04 7.03 -28.14
N GLY A 79 -10.68 5.94 -28.81
CA GLY A 79 -11.62 5.04 -29.48
C GLY A 79 -11.20 4.61 -30.87
N VAL A 80 -12.14 3.98 -31.59
CA VAL A 80 -11.93 3.40 -32.92
C VAL A 80 -12.72 4.16 -33.94
N THR A 81 -12.03 4.61 -35.00
CA THR A 81 -12.65 5.29 -36.16
C THR A 81 -12.55 4.40 -37.41
N PRO A 82 -13.66 3.99 -38.03
CA PRO A 82 -13.65 3.17 -39.21
C PRO A 82 -13.50 4.00 -40.50
N TYR A 83 -12.76 3.45 -41.46
CA TYR A 83 -12.60 4.01 -42.80
C TYR A 83 -12.96 2.97 -43.87
N PHE A 84 -13.90 3.32 -44.74
CA PHE A 84 -14.39 2.46 -45.81
C PHE A 84 -13.99 3.02 -47.17
N PHE A 85 -13.69 2.15 -48.12
CA PHE A 85 -13.45 2.51 -49.50
C PHE A 85 -14.68 2.08 -50.29
N GLU A 86 -15.48 3.06 -50.71
CA GLU A 86 -16.58 2.86 -51.60
C GLU A 86 -16.17 3.33 -53.00
N ALA A 87 -16.16 2.44 -53.99
CA ALA A 87 -16.17 2.82 -55.39
C ALA A 87 -17.39 2.17 -56.04
N ALA A 88 -18.35 2.99 -56.41
CA ALA A 88 -19.50 2.66 -57.25
C ALA A 88 -20.12 1.27 -57.00
N SER A 89 -20.71 1.06 -55.83
CA SER A 89 -21.50 -0.11 -55.39
C SER A 89 -20.79 -1.37 -54.94
N GLN A 90 -19.49 -1.40 -54.72
CA GLN A 90 -18.79 -2.53 -54.11
C GLN A 90 -17.84 -2.05 -52.99
N ILE A 91 -17.93 -2.71 -51.80
CA ILE A 91 -16.94 -2.54 -50.73
C ILE A 91 -15.72 -3.37 -51.14
N PHE A 92 -14.57 -2.69 -51.28
CA PHE A 92 -13.34 -3.37 -51.66
C PHE A 92 -12.54 -3.78 -50.43
N SER A 93 -12.05 -5.02 -50.43
CA SER A 93 -11.06 -5.48 -49.46
C SER A 93 -9.74 -4.76 -49.72
N PRO A 94 -9.21 -4.02 -48.74
CA PRO A 94 -7.93 -3.36 -48.89
C PRO A 94 -6.80 -4.37 -48.97
N HIS A 95 -5.85 -4.18 -49.88
CA HIS A 95 -4.75 -5.12 -50.04
C HIS A 95 -3.52 -4.75 -49.22
N LEU A 96 -3.26 -3.46 -49.00
CA LEU A 96 -2.04 -3.03 -48.34
C LEU A 96 -2.24 -1.76 -47.50
N LEU A 97 -1.51 -1.70 -46.42
CA LEU A 97 -1.39 -0.56 -45.50
C LEU A 97 0.09 -0.28 -45.23
N ARG A 98 0.60 0.87 -45.63
CA ARG A 98 2.03 1.26 -45.43
C ARG A 98 2.15 2.78 -45.19
N ILE A 99 3.26 3.21 -44.57
CA ILE A 99 3.62 4.61 -44.37
C ILE A 99 4.82 4.93 -45.26
N ASP A 100 4.86 6.07 -45.94
CA ASP A 100 6.04 6.54 -46.71
C ASP A 100 7.04 7.30 -45.82
N ASP A 101 8.19 7.70 -46.37
CA ASP A 101 9.26 8.40 -45.63
C ASP A 101 8.83 9.79 -45.17
N GLU A 102 7.85 10.37 -45.84
CA GLU A 102 7.22 11.63 -45.46
C GLU A 102 6.17 11.45 -44.37
N GLY A 103 5.79 10.18 -44.03
CA GLY A 103 4.82 9.80 -43.03
C GLY A 103 3.39 9.71 -43.55
N ASN A 104 3.18 9.73 -44.85
CA ASN A 104 1.87 9.55 -45.41
C ASN A 104 1.47 8.07 -45.38
N LEU A 105 0.24 7.80 -44.94
CA LEU A 105 -0.30 6.46 -44.97
C LEU A 105 -0.82 6.14 -46.35
N TRP A 106 -0.34 5.05 -46.92
CA TRP A 106 -0.75 4.55 -48.26
C TRP A 106 -1.58 3.29 -48.13
N VAL A 107 -2.65 3.25 -48.95
CA VAL A 107 -3.56 2.11 -49.01
C VAL A 107 -3.79 1.75 -50.46
N THR A 108 -3.81 0.46 -50.71
CA THR A 108 -4.29 -0.02 -52.01
C THR A 108 -5.59 -0.79 -51.85
N ALA A 109 -6.52 -0.45 -52.73
CA ALA A 109 -7.79 -1.16 -52.82
C ALA A 109 -8.10 -1.38 -54.29
N VAL A 110 -8.09 -2.66 -54.71
CA VAL A 110 -8.34 -3.24 -56.03
C VAL A 110 -7.82 -2.39 -57.18
N GLU A 111 -7.63 -1.64 -57.75
CA GLU A 111 -7.10 -0.91 -58.90
C GLU A 111 -6.62 0.48 -58.59
N HIS A 112 -6.66 0.84 -57.29
CA HIS A 112 -6.37 2.20 -56.89
C HIS A 112 -5.45 2.24 -55.69
N ALA A 113 -4.58 3.24 -55.67
CA ALA A 113 -3.79 3.64 -54.51
C ALA A 113 -4.33 4.93 -53.92
N PHE A 114 -4.38 4.98 -52.60
CA PHE A 114 -4.83 6.14 -51.84
C PHE A 114 -3.75 6.51 -50.82
N TYR A 115 -3.60 7.78 -50.54
CA TYR A 115 -2.84 8.25 -49.37
C TYR A 115 -3.77 8.95 -48.38
N TYR A 116 -3.45 8.91 -47.15
CA TYR A 116 -4.25 9.50 -46.07
C TYR A 116 -3.77 10.91 -45.77
N ASP A 117 -4.67 11.85 -45.87
CA ASP A 117 -4.51 13.23 -45.41
C ASP A 117 -5.31 13.45 -44.11
N GLN A 118 -4.78 14.23 -43.17
CA GLN A 118 -5.45 14.44 -41.90
C GLN A 118 -6.74 15.25 -41.99
N GLU A 119 -6.82 16.15 -42.97
CA GLU A 119 -7.96 17.04 -43.17
C GLU A 119 -8.98 16.46 -44.16
N GLU A 120 -8.49 15.89 -45.25
CA GLU A 120 -9.34 15.42 -46.38
C GLU A 120 -9.64 13.90 -46.33
N GLY A 121 -8.97 13.15 -45.42
CA GLY A 121 -9.07 11.70 -45.35
C GLY A 121 -8.29 11.01 -46.46
N PHE A 122 -8.80 9.90 -46.98
CA PHE A 122 -8.12 9.14 -48.05
C PHE A 122 -8.31 9.77 -49.41
N ILE A 123 -7.22 10.26 -49.99
CA ILE A 123 -7.16 10.89 -51.33
C ILE A 123 -6.63 9.88 -52.32
N ARG A 124 -7.34 9.73 -53.44
CA ARG A 124 -6.90 8.87 -54.55
C ARG A 124 -5.66 9.39 -55.23
N ALA A 125 -4.59 8.60 -55.25
CA ALA A 125 -3.37 8.93 -55.98
C ALA A 125 -3.65 8.89 -57.50
N ARG A 126 -3.14 9.90 -58.26
CA ARG A 126 -3.23 9.93 -59.73
C ARG A 126 -2.16 9.04 -60.31
N ILE A 127 -2.54 7.82 -60.68
CA ILE A 127 -1.67 6.87 -61.37
C ILE A 127 -1.81 7.10 -62.88
N ARG A 128 -0.74 7.52 -63.54
CA ARG A 128 -0.67 7.58 -65.02
C ARG A 128 -0.17 6.26 -65.55
N VAL A 129 -1.05 5.27 -65.65
CA VAL A 129 -0.75 4.00 -66.30
C VAL A 129 -1.94 3.69 -67.17
N ASP A 130 -1.65 3.46 -68.49
CA ASP A 130 -2.67 3.11 -69.42
C ASP A 130 -3.27 1.72 -69.08
N SER A 131 -4.54 1.70 -68.70
CA SER A 131 -5.46 0.59 -68.67
C SER A 131 -5.03 -0.70 -67.89
N ALA A 132 -4.38 -0.62 -66.73
CA ALA A 132 -3.97 -1.82 -66.01
C ALA A 132 -4.31 -1.72 -64.49
N SER A 133 -4.72 -2.81 -63.92
CA SER A 133 -5.05 -2.94 -62.50
C SER A 133 -3.81 -2.99 -61.62
N VAL A 134 -3.79 -2.23 -60.52
CA VAL A 134 -2.78 -2.33 -59.47
C VAL A 134 -3.01 -3.64 -58.71
N GLN A 135 -2.06 -4.56 -58.79
CA GLN A 135 -2.18 -5.88 -58.13
C GLN A 135 -1.68 -5.88 -56.71
N SER A 136 -0.64 -5.12 -56.42
CA SER A 136 -0.15 -4.92 -55.04
C SER A 136 0.57 -3.59 -54.89
N ALA A 137 0.66 -3.07 -53.69
CA ALA A 137 1.53 -1.94 -53.38
C ALA A 137 2.30 -2.25 -52.13
N ILE A 138 3.59 -2.00 -52.17
CA ILE A 138 4.55 -2.37 -51.16
C ILE A 138 5.47 -1.17 -50.92
N ARG A 139 5.87 -0.94 -49.70
CA ARG A 139 6.78 0.14 -49.35
C ARG A 139 8.11 -0.37 -48.83
N ASP A 140 9.17 0.32 -49.23
CA ASP A 140 10.46 0.29 -48.54
C ASP A 140 10.87 1.70 -48.09
N THR A 141 12.06 1.85 -47.57
CA THR A 141 12.64 3.14 -47.15
C THR A 141 12.80 4.15 -48.26
N SER A 142 12.64 3.77 -49.52
CA SER A 142 12.87 4.57 -50.70
C SER A 142 11.57 4.98 -51.43
N GLY A 143 10.40 4.51 -50.94
CA GLY A 143 9.09 4.86 -51.52
C GLY A 143 8.08 3.73 -51.54
N VAL A 144 6.90 3.97 -52.16
CA VAL A 144 5.87 2.94 -52.31
C VAL A 144 6.05 2.25 -53.66
N TRP A 145 6.11 0.94 -53.61
CA TRP A 145 6.22 0.09 -54.80
C TRP A 145 4.85 -0.42 -55.21
N LEU A 146 4.55 -0.39 -56.45
CA LEU A 146 3.30 -0.85 -57.03
C LEU A 146 3.58 -1.94 -58.06
N THR A 147 2.82 -3.01 -58.03
CA THR A 147 2.79 -3.98 -59.12
C THR A 147 1.56 -3.75 -59.94
N ILE A 148 1.77 -3.55 -61.21
CA ILE A 148 0.73 -3.31 -62.20
C ILE A 148 0.97 -4.26 -63.34
N SER A 149 0.10 -5.24 -63.56
CA SER A 149 0.21 -6.24 -64.66
C SER A 149 1.57 -6.95 -64.69
N ARG A 150 2.17 -7.27 -63.55
CA ARG A 150 3.50 -7.88 -63.37
C ARG A 150 4.70 -6.96 -63.66
N ASP A 151 4.48 -5.69 -63.89
CA ASP A 151 5.52 -4.66 -63.92
C ASP A 151 5.65 -4.03 -62.55
N VAL A 152 6.85 -3.61 -62.19
CA VAL A 152 7.17 -2.99 -60.92
C VAL A 152 7.35 -1.50 -61.11
N TYR A 153 6.62 -0.74 -60.33
CA TYR A 153 6.65 0.73 -60.33
C TYR A 153 6.99 1.21 -58.96
N LYS A 154 7.62 2.39 -58.89
CA LYS A 154 7.96 3.06 -57.62
C LYS A 154 7.37 4.47 -57.58
N THR A 155 6.88 4.91 -56.46
CA THR A 155 6.47 6.29 -56.24
C THR A 155 7.70 7.17 -55.96
N LEU A 156 7.79 8.32 -56.68
CA LEU A 156 8.76 9.38 -56.43
C LEU A 156 7.94 10.64 -56.13
N GLY A 157 7.70 10.92 -54.84
CA GLY A 157 6.72 11.92 -54.44
C GLY A 157 5.30 11.55 -54.88
N LYS A 158 4.65 12.40 -55.69
CA LYS A 158 3.31 12.15 -56.24
C LYS A 158 3.34 11.42 -57.59
N ASP A 159 4.50 11.17 -58.17
CA ASP A 159 4.67 10.51 -59.46
C ASP A 159 5.01 9.03 -59.33
N ILE A 160 4.70 8.25 -60.34
CA ILE A 160 4.95 6.80 -60.35
C ILE A 160 5.84 6.48 -61.54
N VAL A 161 6.98 5.85 -61.29
CA VAL A 161 7.99 5.51 -62.27
C VAL A 161 8.11 4.00 -62.39
N ARG A 162 8.16 3.49 -63.66
CA ARG A 162 8.41 2.06 -63.93
C ARG A 162 9.85 1.72 -63.60
N MET A 163 10.09 0.68 -62.79
CA MET A 163 11.42 0.31 -62.31
C MET A 163 12.02 -0.91 -63.01
N GLY A 164 11.21 -1.75 -63.65
CA GLY A 164 11.71 -2.91 -64.38
C GLY A 164 10.62 -3.86 -64.84
N ASP A 165 11.04 -4.76 -65.77
CA ASP A 165 10.22 -5.87 -66.24
C ASP A 165 10.77 -7.17 -65.65
N VAL A 166 10.02 -7.77 -64.74
CA VAL A 166 10.40 -9.03 -64.08
C VAL A 166 9.52 -10.20 -64.51
N ARG A 167 8.77 -10.05 -65.62
CA ARG A 167 7.76 -11.01 -66.08
C ARG A 167 8.36 -12.37 -66.43
N GLU A 168 9.61 -12.41 -66.87
CA GLU A 168 10.30 -13.62 -67.28
C GLU A 168 10.59 -14.51 -66.08
N TYR A 169 10.90 -13.90 -64.93
CA TYR A 169 11.30 -14.58 -63.66
C TYR A 169 10.14 -14.77 -62.69
N MET A 170 9.13 -13.88 -62.74
CA MET A 170 8.01 -13.90 -61.80
C MET A 170 6.72 -14.34 -62.50
N ARG A 171 6.33 -15.57 -62.28
CA ARG A 171 5.15 -16.20 -62.84
C ARG A 171 3.88 -16.00 -62.00
N TYR A 172 4.06 -15.80 -60.74
CA TYR A 172 3.02 -15.63 -59.72
C TYR A 172 3.00 -14.20 -59.19
N GLU A 173 2.25 -13.99 -58.13
CA GLU A 173 2.09 -12.68 -57.55
C GLU A 173 3.35 -12.20 -56.79
N LEU A 174 3.70 -10.96 -56.95
CA LEU A 174 4.69 -10.27 -56.12
C LEU A 174 4.08 -10.00 -54.73
N MET A 175 4.74 -10.50 -53.71
CA MET A 175 4.27 -10.43 -52.34
C MET A 175 4.91 -9.24 -51.58
N ASP A 176 6.22 -9.00 -51.78
CA ASP A 176 6.95 -7.91 -51.14
C ASP A 176 8.16 -7.47 -51.95
N VAL A 177 8.59 -6.22 -51.74
CA VAL A 177 9.80 -5.62 -52.33
C VAL A 177 10.56 -4.86 -51.24
N ARG A 178 11.89 -5.00 -51.24
CA ARG A 178 12.78 -4.21 -50.38
C ARG A 178 14.04 -3.79 -51.12
N GLU A 179 14.45 -2.55 -50.87
CA GLU A 179 15.81 -2.13 -51.21
C GLU A 179 16.75 -2.46 -50.02
N HIS A 180 17.84 -3.18 -50.34
CA HIS A 180 18.78 -3.54 -49.27
C HIS A 180 20.21 -3.73 -49.80
N PRO A 181 21.24 -3.05 -49.22
CA PRO A 181 21.12 -1.99 -48.23
C PRO A 181 20.37 -0.76 -48.78
N ALA A 182 19.80 0.05 -47.91
CA ALA A 182 19.07 1.25 -48.27
C ALA A 182 19.94 2.20 -49.13
N GLY A 183 19.42 2.73 -50.26
CA GLY A 183 20.13 3.60 -51.18
C GLY A 183 21.16 2.90 -52.11
N SER A 184 21.24 1.57 -52.09
CA SER A 184 22.17 0.79 -52.91
C SER A 184 21.73 0.59 -54.35
N GLY A 185 20.46 0.83 -54.65
CA GLY A 185 19.84 0.46 -55.95
C GLY A 185 19.66 -1.05 -56.12
N THR A 186 19.87 -1.84 -55.07
CA THR A 186 19.67 -3.30 -55.05
C THR A 186 18.32 -3.63 -54.47
N TYR A 187 17.45 -4.25 -55.28
CA TYR A 187 16.09 -4.54 -54.85
C TYR A 187 15.87 -6.05 -54.74
N PHE A 188 15.21 -6.46 -53.69
CA PHE A 188 14.79 -7.84 -53.45
C PHE A 188 13.27 -7.93 -53.59
N LEU A 189 12.77 -8.87 -54.37
CA LEU A 189 11.37 -9.10 -54.69
C LEU A 189 10.99 -10.50 -54.21
N ALA A 190 9.99 -10.62 -53.34
CA ALA A 190 9.44 -11.89 -52.88
C ALA A 190 8.24 -12.29 -53.75
N GLY A 191 8.30 -13.48 -54.32
CA GLY A 191 7.22 -14.01 -55.15
C GLY A 191 6.45 -15.11 -54.44
N SER A 192 5.13 -15.18 -54.65
CA SER A 192 4.30 -16.18 -53.94
C SER A 192 4.66 -17.64 -54.24
N ARG A 193 5.41 -17.95 -55.29
CA ARG A 193 5.93 -19.28 -55.64
C ARG A 193 7.22 -19.23 -56.46
N ASP A 194 7.80 -18.04 -56.60
CA ASP A 194 8.96 -17.81 -57.45
C ASP A 194 10.24 -17.59 -56.66
N GLY A 195 10.18 -17.76 -55.33
CA GLY A 195 11.31 -17.50 -54.46
C GLY A 195 11.59 -16.00 -54.35
N VAL A 196 12.88 -15.62 -54.27
CA VAL A 196 13.36 -14.25 -54.17
C VAL A 196 14.11 -13.87 -55.44
N LEU A 197 13.78 -12.72 -56.01
CA LEU A 197 14.57 -12.08 -57.08
C LEU A 197 15.40 -10.95 -56.51
N ARG A 198 16.68 -10.86 -56.86
CA ARG A 198 17.52 -9.68 -56.67
C ARG A 198 17.62 -8.93 -58.02
N VAL A 199 17.31 -7.68 -58.00
CA VAL A 199 17.42 -6.78 -59.18
C VAL A 199 18.43 -5.70 -58.84
N GLN A 200 19.52 -5.61 -59.62
CA GLN A 200 20.55 -4.62 -59.43
C GLN A 200 21.12 -4.25 -60.82
N ASP A 201 21.19 -2.97 -61.13
CA ASP A 201 21.74 -2.42 -62.40
C ASP A 201 21.15 -3.10 -63.66
N GLY A 202 19.89 -3.54 -63.57
CA GLY A 202 19.20 -4.27 -64.63
C GLY A 202 19.46 -5.78 -64.71
N GLU A 203 20.37 -6.30 -63.89
CA GLU A 203 20.57 -7.74 -63.74
C GLU A 203 19.57 -8.34 -62.76
N VAL A 204 19.02 -9.49 -63.11
CA VAL A 204 18.09 -10.25 -62.28
C VAL A 204 18.70 -11.58 -61.88
N ARG A 205 18.77 -11.86 -60.59
CA ARG A 205 19.16 -13.14 -60.02
C ARG A 205 18.04 -13.72 -59.19
N GLN A 206 17.72 -14.97 -59.40
CA GLN A 206 16.71 -15.71 -58.66
C GLN A 206 17.34 -16.59 -57.59
N TYR A 207 16.77 -16.60 -56.40
CA TYR A 207 17.11 -17.48 -55.28
C TYR A 207 15.94 -18.42 -55.02
N LEU A 208 16.26 -19.69 -54.86
CA LEU A 208 15.33 -20.77 -54.52
C LEU A 208 15.81 -21.51 -53.26
N GLU A 209 15.22 -22.67 -52.99
CA GLU A 209 15.59 -23.53 -51.88
C GLU A 209 17.05 -23.99 -51.93
N THR A 210 17.60 -24.18 -53.16
CA THR A 210 19.01 -24.55 -53.38
C THR A 210 20.00 -23.47 -52.98
N GLU A 211 19.56 -22.23 -52.92
CA GLU A 211 20.33 -21.07 -52.40
C GLU A 211 19.98 -20.69 -51.00
N GLY A 212 19.32 -21.56 -50.24
CA GLY A 212 19.12 -21.42 -48.79
C GLY A 212 17.75 -20.83 -48.41
N LEU A 213 16.77 -20.72 -49.30
CA LEU A 213 15.41 -20.37 -48.87
C LEU A 213 14.70 -21.57 -48.25
N PRO A 214 13.86 -21.37 -47.24
CA PRO A 214 13.07 -22.44 -46.63
C PRO A 214 12.02 -23.02 -47.58
N SER A 215 11.54 -22.23 -48.53
CA SER A 215 10.59 -22.60 -49.59
C SER A 215 10.61 -21.56 -50.71
N SER A 216 10.20 -21.97 -51.92
CA SER A 216 9.92 -21.01 -53.01
C SER A 216 8.67 -20.15 -52.74
N TYR A 217 7.81 -20.52 -51.76
CA TYR A 217 6.69 -19.72 -51.30
C TYR A 217 7.19 -18.70 -50.31
N THR A 218 7.48 -17.48 -50.76
CA THR A 218 7.98 -16.37 -49.95
C THR A 218 6.91 -15.31 -49.79
N ARG A 219 6.91 -14.62 -48.69
CA ARG A 219 5.81 -13.71 -48.33
C ARG A 219 6.24 -12.26 -48.19
N PHE A 220 7.09 -11.95 -47.19
CA PHE A 220 7.55 -10.58 -46.99
C PHE A 220 8.99 -10.56 -46.46
N PHE A 221 9.62 -9.40 -46.67
CA PHE A 221 10.93 -9.08 -46.15
C PHE A 221 10.82 -8.33 -44.84
N TYR A 222 11.76 -8.56 -43.99
CA TYR A 222 11.96 -7.79 -42.75
C TYR A 222 13.42 -7.35 -42.70
N ILE A 223 13.66 -6.07 -42.35
CA ILE A 223 14.99 -5.57 -42.07
C ILE A 223 15.06 -5.35 -40.58
N ASP A 224 15.93 -6.10 -39.90
CA ASP A 224 16.08 -6.02 -38.47
C ASP A 224 16.88 -4.78 -38.03
N ARG A 225 17.01 -4.57 -36.73
CA ARG A 225 17.71 -3.41 -36.19
C ARG A 225 19.23 -3.44 -36.45
N ASP A 226 19.76 -4.61 -36.74
CA ASP A 226 21.15 -4.82 -37.14
C ASP A 226 21.37 -4.66 -38.66
N ASN A 227 20.33 -4.17 -39.40
CA ASN A 227 20.29 -4.00 -40.83
C ASN A 227 20.47 -5.30 -41.60
N ARG A 228 20.02 -6.44 -41.07
CA ARG A 228 20.02 -7.72 -41.73
C ARG A 228 18.71 -7.94 -42.47
N LEU A 229 18.78 -8.39 -43.73
CA LEU A 229 17.58 -8.70 -44.53
C LEU A 229 17.10 -10.12 -44.23
N TRP A 230 15.87 -10.23 -43.79
CA TRP A 230 15.17 -11.49 -43.54
C TRP A 230 14.09 -11.70 -44.58
N ILE A 231 13.79 -12.93 -44.88
CA ILE A 231 12.65 -13.37 -45.71
C ILE A 231 11.86 -14.42 -44.97
N THR A 232 10.55 -14.26 -44.94
CA THR A 232 9.59 -15.21 -44.35
C THR A 232 8.76 -15.86 -45.44
N GLY A 233 8.21 -17.02 -45.14
CA GLY A 233 7.32 -17.71 -46.04
C GLY A 233 6.80 -19.01 -45.46
N PHE A 234 6.50 -19.96 -46.31
CA PHE A 234 6.10 -21.29 -45.91
C PHE A 234 7.31 -22.11 -45.44
N ARG A 235 7.17 -22.84 -44.34
CA ARG A 235 8.19 -23.72 -43.73
C ARG A 235 9.39 -23.01 -43.10
N GLY A 236 9.30 -21.71 -42.80
CA GLY A 236 10.33 -21.08 -42.01
C GLY A 236 10.76 -19.69 -42.46
N VAL A 237 11.94 -19.33 -42.00
CA VAL A 237 12.56 -18.02 -42.25
C VAL A 237 14.01 -18.19 -42.66
N ALA A 238 14.54 -17.26 -43.45
CA ALA A 238 15.93 -17.18 -43.80
C ALA A 238 16.44 -15.73 -43.71
N TYR A 239 17.71 -15.54 -43.43
CA TYR A 239 18.35 -14.25 -43.49
C TYR A 239 19.45 -14.23 -44.55
N ARG A 240 19.71 -13.06 -45.11
CA ARG A 240 20.74 -12.87 -46.12
C ARG A 240 22.12 -12.77 -45.44
N ASP A 241 23.04 -13.63 -45.88
CA ASP A 241 24.47 -13.57 -45.55
C ASP A 241 25.30 -13.56 -46.85
N GLY A 242 25.93 -12.41 -47.08
CA GLY A 242 26.62 -12.21 -48.35
C GLY A 242 25.72 -12.34 -49.58
N ASP A 243 25.96 -13.32 -50.40
CA ASP A 243 25.24 -13.56 -51.66
C ASP A 243 24.37 -14.84 -51.63
N ARG A 244 24.02 -15.30 -50.47
CA ARG A 244 23.11 -16.44 -50.21
C ARG A 244 22.14 -16.13 -49.08
N PHE A 245 21.12 -16.95 -48.96
CA PHE A 245 20.25 -16.98 -47.79
C PHE A 245 20.67 -18.14 -46.89
N ILE A 246 20.53 -17.92 -45.57
CA ILE A 246 20.76 -18.93 -44.53
C ILE A 246 19.43 -19.15 -43.83
N GLN A 247 18.90 -20.37 -43.91
CA GLN A 247 17.72 -20.76 -43.21
C GLN A 247 18.00 -20.83 -41.71
N LEU A 248 17.09 -20.33 -40.91
CA LEU A 248 17.14 -20.47 -39.46
C LEU A 248 16.61 -21.87 -39.09
N ASP A 249 17.51 -22.75 -38.63
CA ASP A 249 17.18 -24.13 -38.27
C ASP A 249 16.66 -24.20 -36.84
N ILE A 250 15.38 -23.89 -36.66
CA ILE A 250 14.65 -24.05 -35.42
C ILE A 250 13.47 -24.96 -35.70
N PRO A 251 13.41 -26.15 -35.05
CA PRO A 251 12.36 -27.14 -35.33
C PRO A 251 10.95 -26.60 -35.22
N GLU A 252 10.69 -25.71 -34.25
CA GLU A 252 9.39 -25.09 -33.99
C GLU A 252 8.99 -24.13 -35.10
N LEU A 253 9.92 -23.59 -35.89
CA LEU A 253 9.66 -22.68 -37.01
C LEU A 253 9.66 -23.38 -38.40
N THR A 254 10.07 -24.65 -38.49
CA THR A 254 10.22 -25.40 -39.75
C THR A 254 9.03 -26.30 -40.08
N GLY A 255 7.88 -26.14 -39.44
CA GLY A 255 6.67 -26.92 -39.68
C GLY A 255 5.93 -26.57 -41.02
N ASP A 256 4.90 -27.38 -41.33
CA ASP A 256 4.03 -27.14 -42.49
C ASP A 256 3.03 -26.01 -42.27
N PHE A 257 3.54 -24.83 -41.94
CA PHE A 257 2.77 -23.61 -41.74
C PHE A 257 3.51 -22.40 -42.33
N GLU A 258 2.79 -21.30 -42.43
CA GLU A 258 3.31 -20.05 -42.95
C GLU A 258 3.71 -19.11 -41.79
N ILE A 259 4.88 -18.49 -41.90
CA ILE A 259 5.26 -17.35 -41.07
C ILE A 259 4.63 -16.10 -41.62
N THR A 260 3.70 -15.54 -40.88
CA THR A 260 2.82 -14.42 -41.28
C THR A 260 3.35 -13.04 -40.90
N GLY A 261 4.23 -12.94 -39.92
CA GLY A 261 4.84 -11.72 -39.44
C GLY A 261 6.17 -11.97 -38.71
N MET A 262 7.00 -10.93 -38.64
CA MET A 262 8.27 -10.93 -37.95
C MET A 262 8.49 -9.57 -37.27
N LEU A 263 9.05 -9.60 -36.08
CA LEU A 263 9.39 -8.40 -35.30
C LEU A 263 10.73 -8.63 -34.61
N HIS A 264 11.63 -7.66 -34.67
CA HIS A 264 12.81 -7.56 -33.82
C HIS A 264 12.54 -6.46 -32.79
N ASP A 265 12.31 -6.85 -31.53
CA ASP A 265 11.89 -5.92 -30.46
C ASP A 265 13.05 -5.05 -29.97
N ALA A 266 12.75 -4.15 -29.03
CA ALA A 266 13.73 -3.21 -28.47
C ALA A 266 14.79 -3.92 -27.61
N GLU A 267 14.49 -5.09 -27.06
CA GLU A 267 15.38 -5.88 -26.22
C GLU A 267 16.19 -6.93 -27.00
N GLY A 268 16.05 -6.96 -28.35
CA GLY A 268 16.80 -7.86 -29.25
C GLY A 268 16.18 -9.24 -29.45
N ASN A 269 14.93 -9.46 -29.02
CA ASN A 269 14.23 -10.71 -29.31
C ASN A 269 13.63 -10.66 -30.71
N TYR A 270 13.64 -11.79 -31.38
CA TYR A 270 12.92 -12.01 -32.63
C TYR A 270 11.58 -12.69 -32.35
N TRP A 271 10.51 -12.12 -32.91
CA TRP A 271 9.16 -12.66 -32.79
C TRP A 271 8.67 -13.07 -34.15
N PHE A 272 8.07 -14.24 -34.23
CA PHE A 272 7.51 -14.79 -35.46
C PHE A 272 6.05 -15.16 -35.25
N SER A 273 5.15 -14.56 -35.98
CA SER A 273 3.75 -14.96 -36.02
C SER A 273 3.48 -16.00 -37.09
N THR A 274 2.48 -16.85 -36.87
CA THR A 274 2.20 -18.00 -37.75
C THR A 274 0.72 -18.12 -38.11
N SER A 275 0.44 -18.84 -39.19
CA SER A 275 -0.92 -19.08 -39.71
C SER A 275 -1.67 -20.20 -38.93
N GLY A 276 -1.26 -20.59 -37.74
CA GLY A 276 -1.99 -21.64 -37.01
C GLY A 276 -1.36 -22.10 -35.70
N ASN A 277 -0.10 -21.75 -35.47
CA ASN A 277 0.66 -22.18 -34.29
C ASN A 277 0.97 -21.04 -33.30
N GLY A 278 0.16 -19.96 -33.33
CA GLY A 278 0.39 -18.80 -32.45
C GLY A 278 1.55 -17.95 -32.93
N PHE A 279 2.40 -17.55 -32.02
CA PHE A 279 3.62 -16.82 -32.30
C PHE A 279 4.76 -17.33 -31.41
N PHE A 280 5.98 -17.15 -31.88
CA PHE A 280 7.20 -17.65 -31.25
C PHE A 280 8.11 -16.48 -30.93
N ARG A 281 8.74 -16.54 -29.77
CA ARG A 281 9.86 -15.67 -29.42
C ARG A 281 11.15 -16.46 -29.56
N VAL A 282 12.09 -15.96 -30.35
CA VAL A 282 13.42 -16.51 -30.53
C VAL A 282 14.43 -15.50 -30.04
N ARG A 283 15.34 -15.96 -29.20
CA ARG A 283 16.44 -15.14 -28.70
C ARG A 283 17.75 -15.91 -28.78
N ARG A 284 18.87 -15.19 -28.83
CA ARG A 284 20.17 -15.83 -28.70
C ARG A 284 20.29 -16.47 -27.32
N ALA A 285 20.61 -17.73 -27.25
CA ALA A 285 20.89 -18.40 -25.99
C ALA A 285 22.11 -17.73 -25.32
N LEU A 286 21.97 -17.41 -24.04
CA LEU A 286 23.06 -16.87 -23.23
C LEU A 286 23.97 -18.00 -22.73
N ILE A 287 23.43 -19.20 -22.66
CA ILE A 287 24.09 -20.41 -22.22
C ILE A 287 24.03 -21.42 -23.34
N GLU A 288 25.17 -21.93 -23.76
CA GLU A 288 25.30 -23.02 -24.70
C GLU A 288 25.17 -24.35 -23.93
N ALA A 289 24.45 -25.31 -24.47
CA ALA A 289 24.29 -26.63 -23.88
C ALA A 289 25.17 -27.64 -24.63
N ILE A 290 25.89 -28.47 -23.91
CA ILE A 290 26.55 -29.67 -24.47
C ILE A 290 25.78 -30.89 -23.96
N THR A 291 25.17 -31.65 -24.87
CA THR A 291 24.21 -32.71 -24.56
C THR A 291 24.54 -34.00 -25.32
N LEU A 292 23.63 -34.95 -25.27
CA LEU A 292 23.72 -36.18 -26.08
C LEU A 292 23.78 -35.93 -27.59
N GLN A 293 23.24 -34.77 -28.05
CA GLN A 293 23.27 -34.40 -29.48
C GLN A 293 24.66 -34.00 -29.95
N ASP A 294 25.53 -33.60 -29.01
CA ASP A 294 26.86 -33.11 -29.29
C ASP A 294 27.91 -34.23 -29.19
N GLY A 295 27.49 -35.45 -28.91
CA GLY A 295 28.39 -36.65 -28.89
C GLY A 295 28.61 -37.26 -27.51
N LEU A 296 27.96 -36.78 -26.46
CA LEU A 296 27.88 -37.46 -25.20
C LEU A 296 27.03 -38.72 -25.33
N THR A 297 27.33 -39.79 -24.58
CA THR A 297 26.51 -41.01 -24.47
C THR A 297 25.84 -41.13 -23.10
N ASN A 298 26.20 -40.26 -22.19
CA ASN A 298 25.56 -40.06 -20.88
C ASN A 298 25.59 -38.57 -20.52
N ASP A 299 24.49 -38.05 -20.11
CA ASP A 299 24.29 -36.62 -19.89
C ASP A 299 24.43 -36.19 -18.41
N ILE A 300 24.52 -37.13 -17.48
CA ILE A 300 24.75 -36.78 -16.08
C ILE A 300 26.21 -36.44 -15.86
N MET A 301 26.54 -35.16 -15.96
CA MET A 301 27.88 -34.66 -15.82
C MET A 301 28.29 -34.50 -14.35
N LEU A 302 29.49 -34.94 -13.96
CA LEU A 302 29.93 -34.84 -12.57
C LEU A 302 31.23 -34.05 -12.39
N SER A 303 32.23 -34.32 -13.24
CA SER A 303 33.56 -33.73 -13.12
C SER A 303 34.14 -33.37 -14.48
N MET A 304 34.86 -32.26 -14.52
CA MET A 304 35.48 -31.76 -15.77
C MET A 304 36.86 -31.18 -15.47
N THR A 305 37.77 -31.34 -16.43
CA THR A 305 39.12 -30.74 -16.36
C THR A 305 39.63 -30.40 -17.75
N THR A 306 40.56 -29.48 -17.85
CA THR A 306 41.28 -29.14 -19.07
C THR A 306 42.69 -29.75 -18.97
N LEU A 307 43.07 -30.53 -19.96
CA LEU A 307 44.42 -31.06 -20.09
C LEU A 307 45.43 -30.01 -20.55
N GLN A 308 46.73 -30.24 -20.32
CA GLN A 308 47.80 -29.33 -20.71
C GLN A 308 47.89 -29.08 -22.23
N ASP A 309 47.32 -29.99 -23.06
CA ASP A 309 47.23 -29.86 -24.51
C ASP A 309 45.97 -29.08 -24.97
N GLY A 310 45.18 -28.57 -24.02
CA GLY A 310 43.93 -27.84 -24.29
C GLY A 310 42.69 -28.71 -24.47
N THR A 311 42.84 -30.05 -24.45
CA THR A 311 41.68 -31.00 -24.52
C THR A 311 40.88 -30.90 -23.24
N ARG A 312 39.56 -30.72 -23.35
CA ARG A 312 38.62 -30.81 -22.19
C ARG A 312 38.23 -32.27 -21.98
N LEU A 313 38.23 -32.69 -20.74
CA LEU A 313 37.71 -34.00 -20.29
C LEU A 313 36.40 -33.80 -19.52
N TYR A 314 35.43 -34.62 -19.87
CA TYR A 314 34.13 -34.70 -19.23
C TYR A 314 33.95 -36.10 -18.62
N ALA A 315 33.75 -36.16 -17.32
CA ALA A 315 33.49 -37.39 -16.60
C ALA A 315 32.01 -37.47 -16.21
N THR A 316 31.36 -38.56 -16.56
CA THR A 316 29.93 -38.76 -16.42
C THR A 316 29.57 -39.86 -15.43
N ASN A 317 28.33 -39.84 -14.97
CA ASN A 317 27.80 -40.88 -14.08
C ASN A 317 27.54 -42.17 -14.87
N CYS A 318 28.53 -43.02 -14.87
CA CYS A 318 28.47 -44.36 -15.51
C CYS A 318 28.45 -44.36 -17.06
N GLY A 319 28.84 -43.25 -17.71
CA GLY A 319 29.11 -43.20 -19.17
C GLY A 319 30.57 -43.13 -19.53
N GLY A 320 31.47 -43.11 -18.55
CA GLY A 320 32.92 -42.98 -18.74
C GLY A 320 33.36 -41.52 -18.88
N VAL A 321 34.47 -41.34 -19.56
CA VAL A 321 35.11 -40.05 -19.84
C VAL A 321 35.00 -39.73 -21.32
N PHE A 322 34.78 -38.45 -21.64
CA PHE A 322 34.74 -37.93 -23.00
C PHE A 322 35.84 -36.88 -23.18
N THR A 323 36.40 -36.84 -24.36
CA THR A 323 37.32 -35.79 -24.81
C THR A 323 36.59 -34.80 -25.68
N ASP A 324 36.80 -33.50 -25.47
CA ASP A 324 36.36 -32.44 -26.35
C ASP A 324 37.59 -31.69 -26.87
N ARG A 325 37.78 -31.73 -28.20
CA ARG A 325 38.80 -30.97 -28.94
C ARG A 325 38.11 -30.12 -29.99
N ASP A 326 38.21 -28.82 -29.83
CA ASP A 326 37.61 -27.86 -30.77
C ASP A 326 36.12 -28.07 -31.03
N GLY A 327 35.35 -28.45 -30.00
CA GLY A 327 33.93 -28.75 -30.09
C GLY A 327 33.56 -30.15 -30.62
N GLN A 328 34.57 -31.00 -30.87
CA GLN A 328 34.34 -32.41 -31.24
C GLN A 328 34.40 -33.32 -30.01
N ILE A 329 33.25 -33.72 -29.56
CA ILE A 329 33.11 -34.58 -28.35
C ILE A 329 33.10 -36.05 -28.76
N ARG A 330 33.96 -36.85 -28.11
CA ARG A 330 34.08 -38.30 -28.37
C ARG A 330 34.35 -39.03 -27.05
N PRO A 331 33.90 -40.27 -26.91
CA PRO A 331 34.31 -41.14 -25.82
C PRO A 331 35.85 -41.30 -25.84
N ALA A 332 36.47 -41.17 -24.68
CA ALA A 332 37.91 -41.38 -24.56
C ALA A 332 38.26 -42.88 -24.70
N GLY A 333 39.39 -43.18 -25.38
CA GLY A 333 39.82 -44.56 -25.57
C GLY A 333 40.14 -45.32 -24.27
N VAL A 334 40.51 -44.61 -23.22
CA VAL A 334 40.73 -45.15 -21.88
C VAL A 334 39.49 -45.83 -21.28
N ASN A 335 38.29 -45.52 -21.76
CA ASN A 335 37.04 -46.17 -21.29
C ASN A 335 37.05 -47.68 -21.47
N GLU A 336 37.77 -48.21 -22.51
CA GLU A 336 37.91 -49.65 -22.74
C GLU A 336 38.74 -50.34 -21.68
N HIS A 337 39.48 -49.55 -20.89
CA HIS A 337 40.45 -50.05 -19.90
C HIS A 337 40.03 -49.75 -18.45
N LEU A 338 39.00 -48.96 -18.26
CA LEU A 338 38.48 -48.61 -16.94
C LEU A 338 37.78 -49.82 -16.30
N PRO A 339 37.96 -50.03 -15.00
CA PRO A 339 37.30 -51.13 -14.29
C PRO A 339 35.78 -50.93 -14.18
N ASN A 340 35.33 -49.68 -14.23
CA ASN A 340 33.93 -49.30 -14.40
C ASN A 340 33.86 -47.87 -15.00
N LEU A 341 32.73 -47.55 -15.61
CA LEU A 341 32.50 -46.27 -16.29
C LEU A 341 31.89 -45.19 -15.42
N CYS A 342 31.65 -45.45 -14.12
CA CYS A 342 31.16 -44.40 -13.21
C CYS A 342 32.33 -43.57 -12.68
N ILE A 343 32.64 -42.51 -13.35
CA ILE A 343 33.76 -41.63 -13.00
C ILE A 343 33.20 -40.35 -12.34
N TRP A 344 33.57 -40.17 -11.07
CA TRP A 344 33.06 -39.07 -10.25
C TRP A 344 33.96 -37.86 -10.16
N SER A 345 35.30 -38.11 -10.40
CA SER A 345 36.27 -37.04 -10.42
C SER A 345 37.38 -37.32 -11.43
N VAL A 346 37.87 -36.29 -12.14
CA VAL A 346 38.96 -36.42 -13.12
C VAL A 346 39.90 -35.23 -13.00
N LEU A 347 41.21 -35.47 -12.90
CA LEU A 347 42.25 -34.45 -12.78
C LEU A 347 43.50 -34.83 -13.55
N GLN A 348 44.10 -33.90 -14.29
CA GLN A 348 45.48 -34.04 -14.75
C GLN A 348 46.41 -33.34 -13.77
N ARG A 349 47.42 -34.08 -13.30
CA ARG A 349 48.48 -33.55 -12.47
C ARG A 349 49.51 -32.76 -13.32
N ARG A 350 50.35 -31.98 -12.65
CA ARG A 350 51.44 -31.21 -13.29
C ARG A 350 52.46 -32.07 -14.00
N ASP A 351 52.65 -33.33 -13.53
CA ASP A 351 53.48 -34.33 -14.18
C ASP A 351 52.92 -34.90 -15.49
N GLY A 352 51.70 -34.50 -15.86
CA GLY A 352 50.98 -34.94 -17.04
C GLY A 352 50.10 -36.20 -16.80
N SER A 353 50.21 -36.87 -15.67
CA SER A 353 49.38 -38.02 -15.35
C SER A 353 47.90 -37.61 -15.14
N ILE A 354 46.97 -38.39 -15.69
CA ILE A 354 45.49 -38.18 -15.56
C ILE A 354 45.00 -39.18 -14.50
N TRP A 355 44.34 -38.64 -13.48
CA TRP A 355 43.79 -39.39 -12.39
C TRP A 355 42.25 -39.36 -12.43
N MET A 356 41.63 -40.47 -12.21
CA MET A 356 40.19 -40.67 -12.31
C MET A 356 39.69 -41.37 -11.04
N GLY A 357 38.78 -40.70 -10.36
CA GLY A 357 38.14 -41.21 -9.15
C GLY A 357 36.85 -41.93 -9.47
N SER A 358 36.71 -43.09 -8.90
CA SER A 358 35.61 -44.03 -9.11
C SER A 358 35.40 -44.85 -7.83
N ARG A 359 34.98 -46.13 -7.96
CA ARG A 359 35.13 -47.12 -6.91
C ARG A 359 36.58 -47.58 -6.85
N GLY A 360 37.42 -46.76 -6.31
CA GLY A 360 38.87 -46.81 -6.36
C GLY A 360 39.42 -45.70 -7.23
N LEU A 361 40.73 -45.76 -7.49
CA LEU A 361 41.45 -44.72 -8.20
C LEU A 361 42.13 -45.28 -9.44
N TYR A 362 42.05 -44.57 -10.56
CA TYR A 362 42.70 -44.99 -11.79
C TYR A 362 43.63 -43.89 -12.29
N THR A 363 44.79 -44.24 -12.77
CA THR A 363 45.74 -43.27 -13.37
C THR A 363 46.27 -43.75 -14.72
N THR A 364 46.40 -42.82 -15.65
CA THR A 364 47.02 -43.06 -16.97
C THR A 364 47.82 -41.82 -17.42
N THR A 365 48.61 -41.92 -18.43
CA THR A 365 49.34 -40.83 -19.07
C THR A 365 48.72 -40.37 -20.37
N SER A 366 47.61 -40.98 -20.79
CA SER A 366 46.90 -40.66 -22.04
C SER A 366 45.40 -40.97 -21.92
N THR A 367 44.60 -40.23 -22.65
CA THR A 367 43.14 -40.51 -22.79
C THR A 367 42.84 -41.77 -23.58
N ASP A 368 43.81 -42.33 -24.29
CA ASP A 368 43.63 -43.45 -25.21
C ASP A 368 44.43 -44.74 -24.83
N LEU A 369 45.18 -44.65 -23.74
CA LEU A 369 46.04 -45.80 -23.32
C LEU A 369 45.57 -46.37 -21.98
N PRO A 370 45.85 -47.70 -21.77
CA PRO A 370 45.60 -48.28 -20.46
C PRO A 370 46.47 -47.66 -19.36
N GLY A 371 45.97 -47.72 -18.15
CA GLY A 371 46.63 -47.16 -16.96
C GLY A 371 46.74 -48.12 -15.81
N THR A 372 46.95 -47.60 -14.62
CA THR A 372 47.06 -48.36 -13.37
C THR A 372 45.82 -48.17 -12.53
N PHE A 373 45.21 -49.24 -12.07
CA PHE A 373 44.06 -49.16 -11.14
C PHE A 373 44.53 -49.46 -9.70
N PHE A 374 44.15 -48.58 -8.79
CA PHE A 374 44.31 -48.76 -7.36
C PHE A 374 42.95 -49.14 -6.74
N PRO A 375 42.66 -50.44 -6.55
CA PRO A 375 41.45 -50.86 -5.90
C PRO A 375 41.48 -50.52 -4.43
N PRO A 376 40.34 -50.51 -3.75
CA PRO A 376 40.28 -50.44 -2.30
C PRO A 376 41.13 -51.55 -1.68
N SER A 377 42.05 -51.17 -0.79
CA SER A 377 43.04 -52.07 -0.16
C SER A 377 43.28 -51.62 1.29
N ASP A 378 44.12 -52.35 2.03
CA ASP A 378 44.48 -51.98 3.41
C ASP A 378 45.20 -50.61 3.50
N GLU A 379 45.91 -50.18 2.45
CA GLU A 379 46.60 -48.89 2.36
C GLU A 379 45.71 -47.78 1.79
N PHE A 380 44.74 -48.14 0.95
CA PHE A 380 43.77 -47.21 0.33
C PHE A 380 42.34 -47.75 0.43
N GLN A 381 41.69 -47.50 1.53
CA GLN A 381 40.33 -48.00 1.81
C GLN A 381 39.20 -47.17 1.18
N CYS A 382 39.49 -46.30 0.21
CA CYS A 382 38.52 -45.41 -0.44
C CYS A 382 37.65 -46.19 -1.43
N ASN A 383 36.36 -46.36 -1.13
CA ASN A 383 35.39 -47.00 -1.99
C ASN A 383 34.74 -46.02 -3.01
N GLU A 384 34.69 -44.74 -2.70
CA GLU A 384 34.08 -43.71 -3.53
C GLU A 384 34.94 -42.44 -3.48
N VAL A 385 35.58 -42.13 -4.61
CA VAL A 385 36.47 -40.96 -4.76
C VAL A 385 35.70 -39.83 -5.37
N PHE A 386 35.39 -38.82 -4.58
CA PHE A 386 34.56 -37.66 -4.97
C PHE A 386 35.37 -36.42 -5.37
N ALA A 387 36.56 -36.25 -4.78
CA ALA A 387 37.36 -35.07 -5.02
C ALA A 387 38.83 -35.45 -5.27
N LEU A 388 39.42 -34.78 -6.25
CA LEU A 388 40.85 -34.86 -6.56
C LEU A 388 41.42 -33.43 -6.60
N TYR A 389 42.54 -33.21 -5.91
CA TYR A 389 43.20 -31.92 -5.88
C TYR A 389 44.72 -32.12 -5.75
N GLU A 390 45.52 -31.44 -6.57
CA GLU A 390 46.97 -31.42 -6.44
C GLU A 390 47.43 -30.09 -5.80
N ASP A 391 48.09 -30.18 -4.63
CA ASP A 391 48.60 -28.99 -3.95
C ASP A 391 49.93 -28.49 -4.59
N ARG A 392 50.42 -27.32 -4.14
CA ARG A 392 51.64 -26.74 -4.64
C ARG A 392 52.91 -27.58 -4.40
N PHE A 393 52.85 -28.59 -3.56
CA PHE A 393 53.93 -29.51 -3.21
C PHE A 393 53.83 -30.83 -3.96
N ASP A 394 53.04 -30.89 -5.03
CA ASP A 394 52.82 -32.09 -5.85
C ASP A 394 52.18 -33.25 -5.07
N THR A 395 51.53 -32.99 -3.94
CA THR A 395 50.74 -33.96 -3.21
C THR A 395 49.35 -34.07 -3.84
N LEU A 396 48.96 -35.25 -4.24
CA LEU A 396 47.58 -35.52 -4.67
C LEU A 396 46.69 -35.78 -3.44
N TRP A 397 45.73 -34.92 -3.22
CA TRP A 397 44.70 -35.07 -2.20
C TRP A 397 43.46 -35.70 -2.80
N ILE A 398 42.89 -36.68 -2.09
CA ILE A 398 41.84 -37.59 -2.57
C ILE A 398 40.71 -37.56 -1.53
N GLY A 399 39.62 -36.90 -1.86
CA GLY A 399 38.40 -36.83 -1.03
C GLY A 399 37.52 -38.04 -1.24
N CYS A 400 37.26 -38.76 -0.16
CA CYS A 400 36.53 -40.03 -0.16
C CYS A 400 35.34 -39.99 0.77
N GLN A 401 34.40 -40.92 0.61
CA GLN A 401 33.27 -41.09 1.53
C GLN A 401 33.70 -41.44 2.97
N ASN A 402 34.84 -42.09 3.11
CA ASN A 402 35.30 -42.62 4.39
C ASN A 402 36.59 -41.96 4.93
N GLY A 403 37.00 -40.88 4.38
CA GLY A 403 38.16 -40.08 4.80
C GLY A 403 38.74 -39.19 3.72
N LEU A 404 39.84 -38.55 4.05
CA LEU A 404 40.71 -37.86 3.12
C LEU A 404 42.00 -38.68 3.00
N TYR A 405 42.55 -38.77 1.78
CA TYR A 405 43.85 -39.37 1.53
C TYR A 405 44.79 -38.37 0.87
N SER A 406 46.08 -38.50 1.19
CA SER A 406 47.12 -37.88 0.41
C SER A 406 47.97 -38.96 -0.26
N TYR A 407 48.45 -38.69 -1.47
CA TYR A 407 49.31 -39.55 -2.23
C TYR A 407 50.54 -38.81 -2.74
N THR A 408 51.73 -39.39 -2.52
CA THR A 408 52.98 -38.99 -3.17
C THR A 408 53.68 -40.24 -3.64
N ASP A 409 54.47 -40.14 -4.73
CA ASP A 409 55.24 -41.28 -5.26
C ASP A 409 56.24 -41.84 -4.25
N ALA A 410 56.69 -40.98 -3.31
CA ALA A 410 57.69 -41.34 -2.34
C ALA A 410 57.12 -42.06 -1.10
N GLN A 411 55.89 -41.73 -0.69
CA GLN A 411 55.32 -42.18 0.57
C GLN A 411 54.08 -43.09 0.36
N GLY A 412 53.51 -43.17 -0.86
CA GLY A 412 52.26 -43.83 -1.11
C GLY A 412 51.07 -43.09 -0.51
N PHE A 413 50.03 -43.86 -0.11
CA PHE A 413 48.80 -43.30 0.45
C PHE A 413 48.91 -43.07 1.97
N THR A 414 48.45 -41.94 2.43
CA THR A 414 48.24 -41.62 3.85
C THR A 414 46.81 -41.23 4.08
N SER A 415 46.12 -41.85 5.07
CA SER A 415 44.72 -41.62 5.35
C SER A 415 44.53 -40.63 6.51
N TYR A 416 43.46 -39.83 6.44
CA TYR A 416 43.05 -38.89 7.48
C TYR A 416 41.53 -39.07 7.69
N THR A 417 41.12 -39.04 8.96
CA THR A 417 39.76 -39.28 9.40
C THR A 417 39.36 -38.30 10.50
N THR A 418 38.20 -38.46 11.07
CA THR A 418 37.76 -37.71 12.29
C THR A 418 38.72 -37.93 13.47
N ARG A 419 39.54 -38.96 13.49
CA ARG A 419 40.60 -39.19 14.50
C ARG A 419 41.75 -38.19 14.35
N ASP A 420 41.92 -37.69 13.15
CA ASP A 420 42.99 -36.74 12.79
C ASP A 420 42.44 -35.29 12.81
N GLY A 421 41.23 -35.12 13.30
CA GLY A 421 40.58 -33.80 13.50
C GLY A 421 39.60 -33.37 12.43
N LEU A 422 39.34 -34.19 11.39
CA LEU A 422 38.28 -33.87 10.42
C LEU A 422 36.91 -33.81 11.10
N SER A 423 36.06 -32.88 10.67
CA SER A 423 34.69 -32.70 11.15
C SER A 423 33.82 -33.91 10.82
N TYR A 424 34.05 -34.51 9.65
CA TYR A 424 33.38 -35.71 9.17
C TYR A 424 34.24 -36.43 8.15
N ASN A 425 33.99 -37.73 7.92
CA ASN A 425 34.82 -38.52 7.01
C ASN A 425 34.45 -38.33 5.53
N ASP A 426 33.20 -38.02 5.20
CA ASP A 426 32.76 -37.83 3.83
C ASP A 426 33.25 -36.47 3.28
N THR A 427 34.38 -36.52 2.57
CA THR A 427 35.13 -35.36 2.05
C THR A 427 34.73 -35.08 0.61
N ARG A 428 34.30 -33.83 0.33
CA ARG A 428 33.67 -33.46 -0.94
C ARG A 428 34.36 -32.32 -1.71
N THR A 429 35.12 -31.44 -1.02
CA THR A 429 35.82 -30.37 -1.68
C THR A 429 37.14 -30.04 -0.99
N LEU A 430 38.11 -29.64 -1.78
CA LEU A 430 39.48 -29.38 -1.38
C LEU A 430 39.90 -28.04 -2.01
N PHE A 431 40.53 -27.21 -1.26
CA PHE A 431 40.97 -25.89 -1.74
C PHE A 431 42.28 -25.48 -1.04
N GLU A 432 43.30 -25.10 -1.80
CA GLU A 432 44.52 -24.48 -1.27
C GLU A 432 44.42 -22.96 -1.44
N ASP A 433 44.50 -22.24 -0.32
CA ASP A 433 44.49 -20.77 -0.36
C ASP A 433 45.85 -20.20 -0.82
N ARG A 434 45.89 -18.89 -1.00
CA ARG A 434 47.13 -18.20 -1.47
C ARG A 434 48.27 -18.32 -0.49
N GLU A 435 47.99 -18.51 0.80
CA GLU A 435 48.97 -18.76 1.85
C GLU A 435 49.48 -20.19 1.88
N GLY A 436 48.92 -21.09 1.07
CA GLY A 436 49.30 -22.50 1.00
C GLY A 436 48.64 -23.36 2.06
N ARG A 437 47.55 -22.90 2.64
CA ARG A 437 46.79 -23.66 3.63
C ARG A 437 45.72 -24.48 2.90
N LEU A 438 45.65 -25.76 3.21
CA LEU A 438 44.65 -26.66 2.63
C LEU A 438 43.35 -26.61 3.46
N TRP A 439 42.27 -26.24 2.78
CA TRP A 439 40.93 -26.24 3.29
C TRP A 439 40.20 -27.50 2.80
N VAL A 440 39.45 -28.11 3.70
CA VAL A 440 38.75 -29.37 3.43
C VAL A 440 37.29 -29.24 3.81
N GLY A 441 36.39 -29.34 2.81
CA GLY A 441 34.95 -29.37 3.01
C GLY A 441 34.41 -30.79 3.08
N THR A 442 33.65 -31.06 4.10
CA THR A 442 33.00 -32.34 4.33
C THR A 442 31.48 -32.18 4.27
N THR A 443 30.74 -33.29 4.36
CA THR A 443 29.28 -33.23 4.48
C THR A 443 28.82 -32.67 5.83
N GLN A 444 29.72 -32.46 6.79
CA GLN A 444 29.45 -31.87 8.09
C GLN A 444 30.58 -30.88 8.53
N GLY A 445 30.79 -29.81 7.75
CA GLY A 445 31.65 -28.73 8.14
C GLY A 445 32.89 -28.50 7.32
N LEU A 446 33.60 -27.45 7.69
CA LEU A 446 34.83 -26.96 7.07
C LEU A 446 36.02 -27.26 7.98
N ASN A 447 37.14 -27.62 7.40
CA ASN A 447 38.37 -27.96 8.12
C ASN A 447 39.57 -27.25 7.48
N LEU A 448 40.53 -26.90 8.32
CA LEU A 448 41.83 -26.36 7.92
C LEU A 448 42.93 -27.36 8.30
N LYS A 449 43.81 -27.73 7.35
CA LYS A 449 44.95 -28.56 7.62
C LYS A 449 45.97 -27.85 8.49
N THR A 450 46.46 -28.52 9.52
CA THR A 450 47.53 -28.08 10.41
C THR A 450 48.72 -29.05 10.36
N GLU A 451 49.81 -28.70 11.03
CA GLU A 451 50.96 -29.62 11.12
C GLU A 451 50.64 -30.97 11.81
N SER A 452 49.67 -30.94 12.75
CA SER A 452 49.32 -32.10 13.58
C SER A 452 48.03 -32.83 13.14
N GLY A 453 47.40 -32.39 12.05
CA GLY A 453 46.14 -32.95 11.55
C GLY A 453 45.22 -31.91 10.98
N PHE A 454 43.93 -31.88 11.40
CA PHE A 454 42.94 -30.91 10.91
C PHE A 454 42.29 -30.18 12.08
N GLN A 455 42.04 -28.90 11.86
CA GLN A 455 41.25 -28.07 12.76
C GLN A 455 39.88 -27.77 12.14
N GLN A 456 38.83 -28.06 12.86
CA GLN A 456 37.47 -27.72 12.44
C GLN A 456 37.30 -26.22 12.50
N VAL A 457 36.62 -25.65 11.50
CA VAL A 457 36.31 -24.25 11.37
C VAL A 457 34.79 -24.06 11.46
N GLU A 458 34.34 -23.42 12.49
CA GLU A 458 32.93 -23.19 12.76
C GLU A 458 32.33 -22.22 11.74
N LEU A 459 31.26 -22.61 11.06
CA LEU A 459 30.50 -21.80 10.11
C LEU A 459 29.16 -21.34 10.70
N MET A 460 28.60 -22.06 11.66
CA MET A 460 27.29 -21.74 12.28
C MET A 460 27.38 -21.03 13.63
N GLY A 461 28.59 -20.72 14.10
CA GLY A 461 28.92 -20.16 15.42
C GLY A 461 27.96 -19.07 15.88
N GLY A 462 27.17 -19.34 16.90
CA GLY A 462 26.24 -18.40 17.54
C GLY A 462 24.99 -18.02 16.72
N MET A 463 24.91 -18.43 15.44
CA MET A 463 23.75 -18.17 14.57
C MET A 463 22.70 -19.29 14.59
N ALA A 464 22.98 -20.40 15.26
CA ALA A 464 22.05 -21.52 15.39
C ALA A 464 20.84 -21.11 16.25
N GLY A 465 19.75 -20.77 15.60
CA GLY A 465 18.44 -20.79 16.23
C GLY A 465 18.18 -22.19 16.77
N ALA A 466 17.65 -22.30 17.98
CA ALA A 466 17.39 -23.53 18.71
C ALA A 466 16.80 -24.64 17.79
N GLY A 467 17.63 -25.56 17.33
CA GLY A 467 17.14 -26.71 16.55
C GLY A 467 18.13 -27.45 15.66
N SER A 468 19.25 -26.89 15.22
CA SER A 468 20.25 -27.65 14.45
C SER A 468 21.66 -27.38 14.96
N SER A 469 22.24 -28.37 15.55
CA SER A 469 23.65 -28.39 16.03
C SER A 469 24.61 -28.96 14.99
N GLU A 470 24.20 -29.11 13.72
CA GLU A 470 25.02 -29.71 12.68
C GLU A 470 25.63 -28.64 11.81
N GLU A 471 26.97 -28.71 11.65
CA GLU A 471 27.68 -27.89 10.69
C GLU A 471 27.24 -28.20 9.25
N PRO A 472 27.24 -27.20 8.33
CA PRO A 472 26.68 -27.36 7.00
C PRO A 472 27.54 -28.27 6.10
N TYR A 473 26.88 -28.95 5.14
CA TYR A 473 27.54 -29.64 4.07
C TYR A 473 28.24 -28.67 3.14
N VAL A 474 29.58 -28.65 3.13
CA VAL A 474 30.40 -27.77 2.30
C VAL A 474 30.59 -28.39 0.90
N ARG A 475 30.23 -27.64 -0.16
CA ARG A 475 30.35 -28.11 -1.55
C ARG A 475 31.33 -27.29 -2.39
N ALA A 476 31.54 -26.02 -2.07
CA ALA A 476 32.44 -25.14 -2.79
C ALA A 476 33.25 -24.27 -1.84
N ILE A 477 34.51 -24.05 -2.16
CA ILE A 477 35.41 -23.16 -1.44
C ILE A 477 36.13 -22.30 -2.48
N HIS A 478 36.14 -20.99 -2.27
CA HIS A 478 36.82 -20.03 -3.12
C HIS A 478 37.48 -18.95 -2.27
N GLN A 479 38.64 -18.44 -2.67
CA GLN A 479 39.27 -17.27 -2.09
C GLN A 479 39.39 -16.19 -3.16
N ASP A 480 38.82 -15.01 -2.89
CA ASP A 480 38.92 -13.89 -3.80
C ASP A 480 40.32 -13.21 -3.76
N ASP A 481 40.51 -12.20 -4.59
CA ASP A 481 41.80 -11.48 -4.69
C ASP A 481 42.07 -10.58 -3.47
N GLU A 482 41.07 -10.29 -2.64
CA GLU A 482 41.23 -9.59 -1.35
C GLU A 482 41.59 -10.52 -0.19
N GLY A 483 41.62 -11.85 -0.44
CA GLY A 483 41.95 -12.89 0.55
C GLY A 483 40.76 -13.37 1.35
N VAL A 484 39.52 -12.92 1.04
CA VAL A 484 38.31 -13.33 1.70
C VAL A 484 37.97 -14.76 1.26
N LEU A 485 37.66 -15.62 2.23
CA LEU A 485 37.25 -16.99 1.97
C LEU A 485 35.72 -17.08 1.82
N TRP A 486 35.27 -17.68 0.72
CA TRP A 486 33.87 -17.91 0.38
C TRP A 486 33.58 -19.41 0.42
N VAL A 487 32.52 -19.80 1.14
CA VAL A 487 32.17 -21.20 1.33
C VAL A 487 30.73 -21.43 0.91
N GLY A 488 30.55 -22.21 -0.15
CA GLY A 488 29.26 -22.63 -0.65
C GLY A 488 28.78 -23.92 0.01
N THR A 489 27.52 -23.99 0.38
CA THR A 489 26.96 -25.12 1.11
C THR A 489 25.72 -25.70 0.45
N TYR A 490 25.36 -26.91 0.83
CA TYR A 490 24.10 -27.53 0.44
C TYR A 490 22.99 -27.20 1.41
N GLY A 491 22.22 -26.15 1.10
CA GLY A 491 21.03 -25.75 1.83
C GLY A 491 21.22 -24.71 2.94
N SER A 492 22.47 -24.38 3.30
CA SER A 492 22.75 -23.35 4.32
C SER A 492 23.17 -21.98 3.72
N GLY A 493 23.25 -21.88 2.39
CA GLY A 493 23.61 -20.66 1.68
C GLY A 493 25.12 -20.50 1.48
N LEU A 494 25.54 -19.26 1.27
CA LEU A 494 26.92 -18.83 1.08
C LEU A 494 27.46 -18.20 2.37
N PHE A 495 28.69 -18.56 2.75
CA PHE A 495 29.40 -17.95 3.87
C PHE A 495 30.59 -17.17 3.35
N ARG A 496 30.74 -15.95 3.86
CA ARG A 496 31.90 -15.08 3.68
C ARG A 496 32.68 -15.00 4.98
N ARG A 497 33.94 -15.37 4.94
CA ARG A 497 34.86 -15.28 6.07
C ARG A 497 36.00 -14.35 5.75
N GLU A 498 36.08 -13.27 6.49
CA GLU A 498 37.16 -12.30 6.50
C GLU A 498 37.75 -12.24 7.91
N ASP A 499 38.92 -12.76 8.07
CA ASP A 499 39.56 -12.98 9.38
C ASP A 499 38.61 -13.71 10.37
N ASP A 500 38.22 -13.05 11.46
CA ASP A 500 37.26 -13.56 12.46
C ASP A 500 35.82 -13.18 12.18
N ARG A 501 35.55 -12.38 11.13
CA ARG A 501 34.21 -11.99 10.76
C ARG A 501 33.57 -12.99 9.82
N LEU A 502 32.45 -13.53 10.23
CA LEU A 502 31.64 -14.45 9.44
C LEU A 502 30.32 -13.79 9.04
N THR A 503 30.00 -13.78 7.75
CA THR A 503 28.72 -13.32 7.21
C THR A 503 28.07 -14.45 6.44
N ARG A 504 26.80 -14.69 6.67
CA ARG A 504 26.00 -15.69 5.98
C ARG A 504 25.00 -15.02 5.06
N TYR A 505 24.82 -15.57 3.88
CA TYR A 505 23.83 -15.15 2.90
C TYR A 505 22.92 -16.34 2.59
N THR A 506 21.62 -16.07 2.57
CA THR A 506 20.57 -17.01 2.19
C THR A 506 19.60 -16.36 1.21
N ARG A 507 18.54 -17.06 0.85
CA ARG A 507 17.46 -16.46 0.06
C ARG A 507 16.76 -15.28 0.76
N ALA A 508 16.85 -15.21 2.09
CA ALA A 508 16.29 -14.07 2.84
C ALA A 508 17.10 -12.79 2.62
N GLU A 509 18.40 -12.91 2.37
CA GLU A 509 19.31 -11.82 2.07
C GLU A 509 19.46 -11.55 0.57
N GLY A 510 18.74 -12.28 -0.30
CA GLY A 510 18.72 -12.06 -1.74
C GLY A 510 19.46 -13.09 -2.60
N LEU A 511 20.00 -14.17 -2.03
CA LEU A 511 20.54 -15.25 -2.87
C LEU A 511 19.42 -15.93 -3.68
N PHE A 512 19.79 -16.38 -4.87
CA PHE A 512 18.88 -17.13 -5.74
C PHE A 512 18.46 -18.48 -5.14
N ASP A 513 19.44 -19.22 -4.57
CA ASP A 513 19.22 -20.49 -3.89
C ASP A 513 20.12 -20.60 -2.64
N ASN A 514 19.69 -21.40 -1.67
CA ASN A 514 20.52 -21.77 -0.51
C ASN A 514 21.48 -22.94 -0.81
N VAL A 515 21.33 -23.60 -1.93
CA VAL A 515 22.29 -24.58 -2.43
C VAL A 515 23.31 -23.88 -3.31
N ILE A 516 24.56 -23.88 -2.89
CA ILE A 516 25.70 -23.33 -3.63
C ILE A 516 26.67 -24.49 -3.90
N SER A 517 26.59 -25.03 -5.10
CA SER A 517 27.40 -26.21 -5.53
C SER A 517 28.76 -25.80 -6.09
N HIS A 518 28.85 -24.60 -6.67
CA HIS A 518 30.05 -24.09 -7.34
C HIS A 518 30.18 -22.60 -7.08
N ILE A 519 31.41 -22.09 -7.03
CA ILE A 519 31.73 -20.67 -7.00
C ILE A 519 32.87 -20.44 -7.98
N VAL A 520 32.63 -19.66 -9.02
CA VAL A 520 33.64 -19.26 -10.02
C VAL A 520 33.59 -17.74 -10.14
N GLU A 521 34.75 -17.10 -10.04
CA GLU A 521 34.88 -15.64 -10.22
C GLU A 521 35.32 -15.35 -11.65
N ASP A 522 34.62 -14.40 -12.32
CA ASP A 522 35.02 -13.90 -13.64
C ASP A 522 35.96 -12.69 -13.56
N ASP A 523 36.52 -12.30 -14.72
CA ASP A 523 37.43 -11.18 -14.83
C ASP A 523 36.79 -9.80 -14.43
N ALA A 524 35.47 -9.72 -14.34
CA ALA A 524 34.71 -8.54 -13.97
C ALA A 524 34.35 -8.52 -12.47
N GLY A 525 34.78 -9.52 -11.70
CA GLY A 525 34.49 -9.67 -10.27
C GLY A 525 33.06 -10.10 -9.97
N ASN A 526 32.44 -10.83 -10.88
CA ASN A 526 31.18 -11.50 -10.58
C ASN A 526 31.42 -12.94 -10.13
N PHE A 527 30.68 -13.36 -9.10
CA PHE A 527 30.59 -14.77 -8.74
C PHE A 527 29.49 -15.44 -9.55
N TRP A 528 29.87 -16.50 -10.25
CA TRP A 528 28.99 -17.42 -10.93
C TRP A 528 28.84 -18.66 -10.05
N MET A 529 27.61 -18.90 -9.63
CA MET A 529 27.32 -19.97 -8.66
C MET A 529 26.30 -20.94 -9.23
N GLY A 530 26.65 -22.21 -9.24
CA GLY A 530 25.74 -23.29 -9.62
C GLY A 530 24.87 -23.74 -8.44
N SER A 531 23.60 -24.03 -8.71
CA SER A 531 22.62 -24.43 -7.71
C SER A 531 21.65 -25.50 -8.23
N ASN A 532 20.69 -25.95 -7.41
CA ASN A 532 19.64 -26.87 -7.87
C ASN A 532 18.53 -26.18 -8.70
N ARG A 533 18.59 -24.85 -8.85
CA ARG A 533 17.56 -24.05 -9.55
C ARG A 533 18.10 -23.31 -10.77
N GLY A 534 19.38 -23.42 -11.03
CA GLY A 534 20.07 -22.77 -12.12
C GLY A 534 21.43 -22.24 -11.70
N ILE A 535 22.01 -21.45 -12.58
CA ILE A 535 23.22 -20.69 -12.34
C ILE A 535 22.82 -19.30 -11.89
N SER A 536 23.49 -18.74 -10.89
CA SER A 536 23.32 -17.34 -10.49
C SER A 536 24.61 -16.57 -10.63
N ARG A 537 24.48 -15.28 -11.00
CA ARG A 537 25.58 -14.32 -11.04
C ARG A 537 25.33 -13.25 -10.00
N ILE A 538 26.33 -12.96 -9.17
CA ILE A 538 26.29 -11.89 -8.18
C ILE A 538 27.60 -11.11 -8.28
N GLN A 539 27.54 -9.81 -8.35
CA GLN A 539 28.71 -8.99 -8.24
C GLN A 539 29.30 -9.09 -6.82
N ARG A 540 30.58 -9.46 -6.69
CA ARG A 540 31.27 -9.63 -5.40
C ARG A 540 31.11 -8.37 -4.51
N GLN A 541 31.16 -7.19 -5.12
CA GLN A 541 30.96 -5.93 -4.38
C GLN A 541 29.60 -5.86 -3.68
N ASN A 542 28.52 -6.36 -4.29
CA ASN A 542 27.20 -6.38 -3.64
C ASN A 542 27.18 -7.26 -2.38
N LEU A 543 27.90 -8.38 -2.42
CA LEU A 543 28.07 -9.25 -1.24
C LEU A 543 28.89 -8.54 -0.15
N ASN A 544 29.95 -7.85 -0.54
CA ASN A 544 30.76 -7.05 0.40
C ASN A 544 29.96 -5.89 1.00
N ASP A 545 29.19 -5.15 0.19
CA ASP A 545 28.35 -4.04 0.65
C ASP A 545 27.33 -4.51 1.68
N PHE A 546 26.71 -5.67 1.46
CA PHE A 546 25.84 -6.29 2.44
C PHE A 546 26.59 -6.65 3.74
N ALA A 547 27.76 -7.30 3.63
CA ALA A 547 28.56 -7.68 4.80
C ALA A 547 28.96 -6.48 5.66
N TYR A 548 29.16 -5.33 5.05
CA TYR A 548 29.50 -4.08 5.75
C TYR A 548 28.26 -3.27 6.17
N GLY A 549 27.05 -3.73 5.85
CA GLY A 549 25.78 -3.07 6.21
C GLY A 549 25.48 -1.82 5.36
N LEU A 550 26.07 -1.72 4.18
CA LEU A 550 25.83 -0.63 3.22
C LEU A 550 24.55 -0.85 2.40
N THR A 551 24.15 -2.12 2.26
CA THR A 551 22.89 -2.52 1.61
C THR A 551 22.12 -3.49 2.51
N GLY A 552 20.79 -3.53 2.37
CA GLY A 552 19.92 -4.46 3.11
C GLY A 552 19.68 -5.80 2.40
N GLU A 553 20.03 -5.89 1.12
CA GLU A 553 19.74 -7.05 0.27
C GLU A 553 20.81 -7.20 -0.80
N VAL A 554 21.03 -8.45 -1.26
CA VAL A 554 21.95 -8.80 -2.34
C VAL A 554 21.20 -9.00 -3.64
N ALA A 555 21.65 -8.38 -4.71
CA ALA A 555 21.08 -8.56 -6.05
C ALA A 555 21.71 -9.76 -6.77
N ALA A 556 20.95 -10.84 -6.92
CA ALA A 556 21.33 -12.04 -7.67
C ALA A 556 20.61 -12.09 -9.03
N TYR A 557 21.37 -12.37 -10.09
CA TYR A 557 20.86 -12.65 -11.42
C TYR A 557 20.84 -14.15 -11.65
N SER A 558 19.75 -14.70 -12.15
CA SER A 558 19.58 -16.15 -12.31
C SER A 558 19.44 -16.54 -13.77
N TYR A 559 20.01 -17.66 -14.11
CA TYR A 559 19.97 -18.27 -15.44
C TYR A 559 19.49 -19.73 -15.31
N GLY A 560 18.57 -20.12 -16.17
CA GLY A 560 17.96 -21.44 -16.16
C GLY A 560 17.79 -22.00 -17.57
N VAL A 561 16.87 -22.93 -17.75
CA VAL A 561 16.54 -23.53 -19.05
C VAL A 561 16.09 -22.46 -20.05
N GLY A 562 15.38 -21.42 -19.57
CA GLY A 562 14.98 -20.29 -20.43
C GLY A 562 16.16 -19.55 -21.05
N GLU A 563 17.34 -19.54 -20.47
CA GLU A 563 18.55 -18.91 -20.97
C GLU A 563 19.46 -19.86 -21.76
N GLY A 564 19.06 -21.13 -21.91
CA GLY A 564 19.77 -22.14 -22.69
C GLY A 564 20.43 -23.24 -21.88
N MET A 565 20.24 -23.27 -20.53
CA MET A 565 20.74 -24.42 -19.78
C MET A 565 20.04 -25.71 -20.19
N PRO A 566 20.77 -26.85 -20.29
CA PRO A 566 20.14 -28.12 -20.59
C PRO A 566 19.22 -28.58 -19.44
N SER A 567 19.58 -28.29 -18.20
CA SER A 567 18.79 -28.53 -17.00
C SER A 567 18.98 -27.40 -15.99
N SER A 568 17.99 -27.15 -15.15
CA SER A 568 18.12 -26.17 -14.06
C SER A 568 19.03 -26.65 -12.92
N GLU A 569 19.24 -27.98 -12.78
CA GLU A 569 20.05 -28.52 -11.70
C GLU A 569 21.50 -28.67 -12.12
N THR A 570 22.42 -28.00 -11.39
CA THR A 570 23.86 -28.23 -11.52
C THR A 570 24.32 -29.28 -10.54
N ASN A 571 25.14 -30.21 -11.02
CA ASN A 571 25.69 -31.26 -10.19
C ASN A 571 26.85 -30.76 -9.33
N GLY A 572 26.80 -30.96 -8.03
CA GLY A 572 27.84 -30.55 -7.09
C GLY A 572 28.23 -31.65 -6.11
N GLY A 573 29.32 -31.40 -5.39
CA GLY A 573 29.91 -32.34 -4.44
C GLY A 573 30.89 -33.34 -5.07
N PHE A 574 31.37 -32.99 -6.26
CA PHE A 574 32.47 -33.65 -6.98
C PHE A 574 33.51 -32.62 -7.33
N GLN A 575 34.78 -33.01 -7.45
CA GLN A 575 35.84 -32.02 -7.73
C GLN A 575 37.00 -32.68 -8.52
N PRO A 576 37.56 -31.95 -9.54
CA PRO A 576 37.07 -30.70 -10.09
C PRO A 576 35.75 -30.88 -10.83
N SER A 577 34.86 -29.87 -10.78
CA SER A 577 33.55 -29.97 -11.41
C SER A 577 33.24 -28.85 -12.40
N THR A 578 33.78 -27.68 -12.17
CA THR A 578 33.72 -26.55 -13.10
C THR A 578 35.06 -26.29 -13.76
N LEU A 579 35.07 -25.75 -14.96
CA LEU A 579 36.26 -25.24 -15.62
C LEU A 579 36.00 -23.88 -16.25
N THR A 580 37.05 -23.09 -16.38
CA THR A 580 37.03 -21.83 -17.15
C THR A 580 38.11 -21.93 -18.22
N ASP A 581 37.71 -21.64 -19.48
CA ASP A 581 38.67 -21.64 -20.60
C ASP A 581 39.34 -20.26 -20.77
N ALA A 582 40.29 -20.18 -21.70
CA ALA A 582 41.05 -18.95 -21.97
C ALA A 582 40.18 -17.82 -22.55
N ASP A 583 39.03 -18.16 -23.13
CA ASP A 583 38.06 -17.19 -23.69
C ASP A 583 37.12 -16.66 -22.63
N GLY A 584 37.20 -17.15 -21.38
CA GLY A 584 36.36 -16.74 -20.27
C GLY A 584 35.00 -17.48 -20.23
N ARG A 585 34.91 -18.62 -20.98
CA ARG A 585 33.72 -19.46 -20.88
C ARG A 585 33.81 -20.33 -19.64
N ILE A 586 32.74 -20.36 -18.88
CA ILE A 586 32.60 -21.15 -17.65
C ILE A 586 31.67 -22.35 -17.95
N TYR A 587 32.14 -23.52 -17.61
CA TYR A 587 31.44 -24.79 -17.81
C TYR A 587 30.91 -25.31 -16.49
N PHE A 588 29.62 -25.55 -16.41
CA PHE A 588 28.94 -26.10 -15.24
C PHE A 588 28.40 -27.50 -15.54
N PRO A 589 28.69 -28.49 -14.71
CA PRO A 589 28.06 -29.81 -14.84
C PRO A 589 26.60 -29.74 -14.47
N THR A 590 25.77 -30.39 -15.29
CA THR A 590 24.33 -30.51 -15.00
C THR A 590 23.89 -31.98 -15.03
N VAL A 591 22.63 -32.22 -14.64
CA VAL A 591 22.05 -33.59 -14.73
C VAL A 591 21.65 -33.98 -16.15
N GLU A 592 21.75 -33.06 -17.13
CA GLU A 592 21.40 -33.27 -18.55
C GLU A 592 22.47 -32.70 -19.51
N GLY A 593 23.75 -32.74 -19.11
CA GLY A 593 24.87 -32.25 -19.91
C GLY A 593 25.70 -31.20 -19.24
N VAL A 594 26.30 -30.30 -20.04
CA VAL A 594 27.11 -29.17 -19.56
C VAL A 594 26.46 -27.88 -19.98
N ALA A 595 26.30 -26.96 -19.02
CA ALA A 595 25.94 -25.58 -19.31
C ALA A 595 27.21 -24.74 -19.49
N VAL A 596 27.38 -24.07 -20.66
CA VAL A 596 28.53 -23.26 -20.98
C VAL A 596 28.13 -21.79 -21.06
N VAL A 597 28.65 -21.00 -20.15
CA VAL A 597 28.39 -19.56 -20.08
C VAL A 597 29.59 -18.77 -20.58
N ASN A 598 29.44 -17.93 -21.59
CA ASN A 598 30.48 -16.98 -21.94
C ASN A 598 30.34 -15.74 -21.04
N ALA A 599 31.08 -15.71 -19.94
CA ALA A 599 31.00 -14.60 -18.97
C ALA A 599 31.31 -13.22 -19.54
N ARG A 600 32.12 -13.15 -20.63
CA ARG A 600 32.47 -11.90 -21.30
C ARG A 600 31.40 -11.41 -22.28
N GLU A 601 30.51 -12.29 -22.75
CA GLU A 601 29.48 -12.00 -23.74
C GLU A 601 28.05 -11.95 -23.14
N VAL A 602 27.89 -12.16 -21.84
CA VAL A 602 26.59 -12.01 -21.22
C VAL A 602 26.15 -10.57 -21.33
N ASN A 603 25.33 -10.31 -22.34
CA ASN A 603 24.74 -9.01 -22.55
C ASN A 603 23.77 -8.69 -21.42
N TYR A 604 24.10 -7.66 -20.71
CA TYR A 604 23.24 -7.01 -19.77
C TYR A 604 22.14 -6.26 -20.50
N ASN A 605 20.87 -6.45 -20.12
CA ASN A 605 19.77 -5.65 -20.65
C ASN A 605 19.80 -4.24 -20.00
N PRO A 606 20.37 -3.22 -20.69
CA PRO A 606 20.50 -1.88 -20.11
C PRO A 606 19.18 -1.09 -20.10
N LEU A 607 18.12 -1.64 -20.70
CA LEU A 607 16.88 -0.92 -20.94
C LEU A 607 15.97 -0.99 -19.70
N PRO A 608 15.70 0.14 -19.03
CA PRO A 608 14.68 0.16 -17.99
C PRO A 608 13.31 -0.10 -18.62
N PRO A 609 12.49 -1.00 -18.05
CA PRO A 609 11.21 -1.36 -18.63
C PRO A 609 10.22 -0.20 -18.54
N PRO A 610 9.47 0.14 -19.61
CA PRO A 610 8.34 1.06 -19.53
C PRO A 610 7.30 0.54 -18.54
N VAL A 611 6.79 1.43 -17.67
CA VAL A 611 5.81 1.09 -16.62
C VAL A 611 4.49 1.77 -16.90
N TYR A 612 3.38 1.02 -16.85
CA TYR A 612 2.03 1.51 -17.13
C TYR A 612 1.05 1.12 -16.03
N LEU A 613 0.09 2.00 -15.78
CA LEU A 613 -1.12 1.67 -15.02
C LEU A 613 -2.14 1.09 -16.00
N GLU A 614 -2.64 -0.10 -15.72
CA GLU A 614 -3.57 -0.81 -16.60
C GLU A 614 -5.03 -0.60 -16.21
N GLU A 615 -5.32 -0.68 -14.93
CA GLU A 615 -6.67 -0.60 -14.42
C GLU A 615 -6.71 -0.02 -13.01
N PHE A 616 -7.67 0.83 -12.78
CA PHE A 616 -8.01 1.31 -11.45
C PHE A 616 -9.42 0.86 -11.07
N ARG A 617 -9.53 0.12 -9.97
CA ARG A 617 -10.81 -0.46 -9.52
C ARG A 617 -11.11 -0.07 -8.09
N THR A 618 -12.36 0.30 -7.81
CA THR A 618 -12.86 0.45 -6.46
C THR A 618 -14.13 -0.40 -6.30
N GLY A 619 -14.11 -1.34 -5.36
CA GLY A 619 -15.16 -2.32 -5.24
C GLY A 619 -15.32 -3.16 -6.53
N ARG A 620 -16.49 -3.07 -7.15
CA ARG A 620 -16.78 -3.73 -8.43
C ARG A 620 -16.70 -2.79 -9.64
N THR A 621 -16.40 -1.53 -9.42
CA THR A 621 -16.41 -0.51 -10.47
C THR A 621 -15.00 -0.24 -10.96
N VAL A 622 -14.80 -0.35 -12.26
CA VAL A 622 -13.60 0.10 -12.95
C VAL A 622 -13.74 1.59 -13.24
N LEU A 623 -12.74 2.36 -12.87
CA LEU A 623 -12.68 3.80 -13.13
C LEU A 623 -11.72 4.07 -14.29
N PRO A 624 -12.01 5.04 -15.15
CA PRO A 624 -11.09 5.44 -16.20
C PRO A 624 -9.80 5.99 -15.58
N LEU A 625 -8.68 5.58 -16.15
CA LEU A 625 -7.38 6.13 -15.78
C LEU A 625 -7.30 7.59 -16.27
N SER A 626 -7.16 8.51 -15.34
CA SER A 626 -6.98 9.92 -15.57
C SER A 626 -5.87 10.43 -14.65
N GLU A 627 -5.34 11.62 -14.92
CA GLU A 627 -4.29 12.21 -14.08
C GLU A 627 -4.70 12.34 -12.61
N GLU A 628 -6.00 12.51 -12.33
CA GLU A 628 -6.57 12.55 -10.98
C GLU A 628 -7.81 11.65 -10.88
N ILE A 629 -7.81 10.73 -9.94
CA ILE A 629 -8.95 9.86 -9.62
C ILE A 629 -9.58 10.32 -8.31
N ARG A 630 -10.88 10.63 -8.34
CA ARG A 630 -11.65 11.06 -7.17
C ARG A 630 -12.51 9.93 -6.62
N LEU A 631 -12.32 9.60 -5.36
CA LEU A 631 -13.01 8.52 -4.67
C LEU A 631 -13.89 9.04 -3.54
N PRO A 632 -15.05 8.45 -3.30
CA PRO A 632 -15.85 8.72 -2.12
C PRO A 632 -15.15 8.17 -0.86
N HIS A 633 -15.47 8.73 0.29
CA HIS A 633 -14.87 8.35 1.59
C HIS A 633 -15.21 6.92 2.06
N ASP A 634 -16.24 6.32 1.49
CA ASP A 634 -16.75 4.99 1.83
C ASP A 634 -16.21 3.88 0.92
N ASN A 635 -15.14 4.18 0.14
CA ASN A 635 -14.50 3.17 -0.67
C ASN A 635 -14.02 2.00 0.21
N ALA A 636 -14.43 0.77 -0.15
CA ALA A 636 -14.12 -0.43 0.63
C ALA A 636 -12.67 -0.86 0.44
N TYR A 637 -12.22 -0.84 -0.82
CA TYR A 637 -10.84 -1.14 -1.22
C TYR A 637 -10.56 -0.54 -2.60
N ILE A 638 -9.30 -0.30 -2.85
CA ILE A 638 -8.75 0.18 -4.12
C ILE A 638 -7.80 -0.88 -4.62
N GLN A 639 -8.00 -1.29 -5.85
CA GLN A 639 -7.08 -2.16 -6.58
C GLN A 639 -6.52 -1.39 -7.76
N ILE A 640 -5.20 -1.36 -7.87
CA ILE A 640 -4.48 -0.72 -8.96
C ILE A 640 -3.67 -1.82 -9.65
N ASN A 641 -4.02 -2.11 -10.89
CA ASN A 641 -3.28 -3.03 -11.72
C ASN A 641 -2.28 -2.23 -12.57
N TYR A 642 -1.06 -2.73 -12.64
CA TYR A 642 0.02 -2.11 -13.37
C TYR A 642 0.85 -3.18 -14.07
N THR A 643 1.58 -2.76 -15.09
CA THR A 643 2.49 -3.63 -15.83
C THR A 643 3.81 -2.93 -16.12
N ALA A 644 4.81 -3.71 -16.48
CA ALA A 644 6.04 -3.23 -17.06
C ALA A 644 6.43 -4.12 -18.24
N LEU A 645 6.97 -3.48 -19.28
CA LEU A 645 7.26 -4.16 -20.51
C LEU A 645 8.74 -4.55 -20.56
N SER A 646 9.03 -5.83 -20.33
CA SER A 646 10.30 -6.46 -20.60
C SER A 646 10.04 -7.85 -21.14
N PHE A 647 10.55 -8.12 -22.34
CA PHE A 647 10.25 -9.33 -23.09
C PHE A 647 11.37 -10.35 -23.07
N GLN A 648 12.54 -10.04 -22.49
CA GLN A 648 13.58 -11.04 -22.29
C GLN A 648 13.14 -12.11 -21.27
N ASP A 649 12.69 -11.67 -20.09
CA ASP A 649 12.11 -12.55 -19.08
C ASP A 649 11.13 -11.80 -18.20
N ALA A 650 9.87 -11.79 -18.58
CA ALA A 650 8.82 -11.08 -17.86
C ALA A 650 8.55 -11.65 -16.46
N SER A 651 8.99 -12.90 -16.18
CA SER A 651 8.86 -13.51 -14.85
C SER A 651 9.84 -12.97 -13.82
N LYS A 652 10.94 -12.37 -14.29
CA LYS A 652 11.99 -11.77 -13.45
C LYS A 652 11.83 -10.27 -13.24
N ILE A 653 10.80 -9.64 -13.79
CA ILE A 653 10.47 -8.25 -13.51
C ILE A 653 10.15 -8.13 -12.03
N ARG A 654 10.72 -7.10 -11.39
CA ARG A 654 10.41 -6.75 -10.00
C ARG A 654 9.70 -5.41 -9.96
N PHE A 655 8.71 -5.31 -9.11
CA PHE A 655 7.96 -4.08 -8.88
C PHE A 655 8.16 -3.58 -7.46
N ARG A 656 8.12 -2.26 -7.32
CA ARG A 656 7.92 -1.60 -6.05
C ARG A 656 6.90 -0.47 -6.21
N TYR A 657 6.09 -0.26 -5.21
CA TYR A 657 5.11 0.81 -5.23
C TYR A 657 5.01 1.50 -3.88
N THR A 658 4.44 2.71 -3.89
CA THR A 658 4.15 3.49 -2.70
C THR A 658 2.94 4.38 -2.95
N LEU A 659 2.19 4.67 -1.90
CA LEU A 659 1.12 5.66 -1.89
C LEU A 659 1.58 6.85 -1.05
N ASP A 660 2.17 7.86 -1.69
CA ASP A 660 2.68 9.06 -1.02
C ASP A 660 1.58 9.71 -0.17
N GLY A 661 1.89 9.98 1.08
CA GLY A 661 0.96 10.52 2.07
C GLY A 661 0.21 9.45 2.89
N PHE A 662 0.38 8.17 2.56
CA PHE A 662 -0.18 7.04 3.29
C PHE A 662 0.90 6.06 3.75
N ASP A 663 1.77 5.61 2.82
CA ASP A 663 2.87 4.70 3.10
C ASP A 663 4.09 5.46 3.61
N GLN A 664 4.90 4.82 4.46
CA GLN A 664 6.15 5.39 4.97
C GLN A 664 7.31 5.11 4.01
N ASP A 665 7.32 3.91 3.40
CA ASP A 665 8.37 3.42 2.52
C ASP A 665 7.80 2.78 1.26
N TRP A 666 8.69 2.38 0.34
CA TRP A 666 8.35 1.59 -0.83
C TRP A 666 8.07 0.13 -0.45
N PHE A 667 7.01 -0.44 -1.00
CA PHE A 667 6.74 -1.87 -0.91
C PHE A 667 7.36 -2.60 -2.10
N GLU A 668 8.34 -3.43 -1.86
CA GLU A 668 8.87 -4.36 -2.85
C GLU A 668 7.98 -5.61 -2.89
N VAL A 669 7.44 -5.92 -4.07
CA VAL A 669 6.40 -6.95 -4.24
C VAL A 669 6.78 -8.03 -5.25
N GLY A 670 8.06 -8.10 -5.61
CA GLY A 670 8.55 -9.04 -6.62
C GLY A 670 7.84 -8.83 -7.95
N ASN A 671 7.31 -9.88 -8.56
CA ASN A 671 6.61 -9.83 -9.85
C ASN A 671 5.09 -9.60 -9.74
N ASN A 672 4.57 -9.27 -8.55
CA ASN A 672 3.15 -8.96 -8.39
C ASN A 672 2.78 -7.67 -9.12
N ARG A 673 1.74 -7.71 -9.94
CA ARG A 673 1.27 -6.60 -10.80
C ARG A 673 0.02 -5.90 -10.25
N THR A 674 -0.27 -6.07 -8.98
CA THR A 674 -1.45 -5.50 -8.33
C THR A 674 -1.09 -4.90 -6.98
N ALA A 675 -1.45 -3.64 -6.78
CA ALA A 675 -1.46 -3.00 -5.46
C ALA A 675 -2.88 -2.99 -4.90
N LEU A 676 -3.02 -3.34 -3.64
CA LEU A 676 -4.29 -3.39 -2.95
C LEU A 676 -4.24 -2.52 -1.69
N TYR A 677 -5.12 -1.52 -1.64
CA TYR A 677 -5.28 -0.66 -0.48
C TYR A 677 -6.69 -0.76 0.09
N THR A 678 -6.79 -0.79 1.41
CA THR A 678 -8.08 -0.83 2.11
C THR A 678 -8.24 0.39 2.97
N ARG A 679 -9.44 1.02 2.92
CA ARG A 679 -9.84 2.11 3.81
C ARG A 679 -8.88 3.29 3.87
N ILE A 680 -8.50 3.83 2.73
CA ILE A 680 -7.67 5.04 2.68
C ILE A 680 -8.47 6.21 3.27
N PRO A 681 -7.92 6.95 4.26
CA PRO A 681 -8.57 8.11 4.84
C PRO A 681 -8.85 9.23 3.81
N PRO A 682 -9.79 10.13 4.06
CA PRO A 682 -9.96 11.32 3.24
C PRO A 682 -8.68 12.15 3.16
N GLY A 683 -8.25 12.47 1.93
CA GLY A 683 -7.00 13.17 1.68
C GLY A 683 -6.62 13.12 0.21
N THR A 684 -5.49 13.72 -0.12
CA THR A 684 -4.88 13.66 -1.46
C THR A 684 -3.60 12.85 -1.38
N TYR A 685 -3.48 11.88 -2.24
CA TYR A 685 -2.40 10.89 -2.30
C TYR A 685 -1.86 10.81 -3.71
N ARG A 686 -0.65 10.31 -3.86
CA ARG A 686 -0.08 9.97 -5.16
C ARG A 686 0.41 8.53 -5.12
N PHE A 687 -0.23 7.67 -5.89
CA PHE A 687 0.28 6.32 -6.13
C PHE A 687 1.44 6.39 -7.13
N ARG A 688 2.55 5.74 -6.80
CA ARG A 688 3.71 5.57 -7.68
C ARG A 688 4.10 4.11 -7.71
N VAL A 689 4.46 3.65 -8.90
CA VAL A 689 4.97 2.30 -9.14
C VAL A 689 6.20 2.37 -10.03
N GLN A 690 7.20 1.59 -9.70
CA GLN A 690 8.44 1.43 -10.44
C GLN A 690 8.69 -0.04 -10.71
N ALA A 691 9.43 -0.33 -11.77
CA ALA A 691 9.79 -1.70 -12.11
C ALA A 691 11.26 -1.80 -12.52
N SER A 692 11.84 -2.97 -12.31
CA SER A 692 13.12 -3.34 -12.90
C SER A 692 12.94 -4.43 -13.96
N ASN A 693 13.83 -4.47 -14.94
CA ASN A 693 13.91 -5.57 -15.89
C ASN A 693 14.51 -6.85 -15.25
N ASN A 694 14.74 -7.88 -16.07
CA ASN A 694 15.34 -9.14 -15.67
C ASN A 694 16.78 -9.01 -15.12
N ASP A 695 17.50 -7.94 -15.48
CA ASP A 695 18.86 -7.63 -15.04
C ASP A 695 18.91 -6.55 -13.94
N GLY A 696 17.78 -6.27 -13.29
CA GLY A 696 17.71 -5.35 -12.15
C GLY A 696 17.81 -3.87 -12.49
N VAL A 697 17.70 -3.48 -13.77
CA VAL A 697 17.68 -2.06 -14.19
C VAL A 697 16.34 -1.45 -13.86
N TRP A 698 16.32 -0.54 -12.90
CA TRP A 698 15.11 0.11 -12.46
C TRP A 698 14.71 1.28 -13.36
N ASN A 699 13.45 1.32 -13.74
CA ASN A 699 12.80 2.52 -14.22
C ASN A 699 12.38 3.38 -13.02
N ASN A 700 13.24 4.35 -12.67
CA ASN A 700 13.00 5.22 -11.51
C ASN A 700 11.94 6.31 -11.76
N GLU A 701 11.60 6.58 -13.02
CA GLU A 701 10.48 7.45 -13.37
C GLU A 701 9.15 6.76 -13.06
N GLY A 702 8.98 5.52 -13.51
CA GLY A 702 7.83 4.69 -13.26
C GLY A 702 6.53 5.26 -13.79
N ALA A 703 5.40 4.84 -13.18
CA ALA A 703 4.07 5.38 -13.46
C ALA A 703 3.43 5.93 -12.18
N SER A 704 2.60 6.96 -12.31
CA SER A 704 1.92 7.56 -11.15
C SER A 704 0.52 8.08 -11.46
N VAL A 705 -0.34 8.09 -10.46
CA VAL A 705 -1.68 8.68 -10.51
C VAL A 705 -2.02 9.39 -9.21
N ALA A 706 -2.65 10.55 -9.30
CA ALA A 706 -3.15 11.27 -8.14
C ALA A 706 -4.50 10.69 -7.70
N ILE A 707 -4.67 10.48 -6.40
CA ILE A 707 -5.89 9.91 -5.82
C ILE A 707 -6.40 10.88 -4.76
N THR A 708 -7.60 11.40 -4.96
CA THR A 708 -8.27 12.27 -3.99
C THR A 708 -9.46 11.55 -3.38
N VAL A 709 -9.35 11.20 -2.10
CA VAL A 709 -10.46 10.65 -1.32
C VAL A 709 -11.24 11.79 -0.71
N VAL A 710 -12.47 12.00 -1.19
CA VAL A 710 -13.31 13.11 -0.77
C VAL A 710 -13.86 12.83 0.64
N PRO A 711 -13.72 13.77 1.60
CA PRO A 711 -14.26 13.59 2.94
C PRO A 711 -15.80 13.53 2.92
N PRO A 712 -16.43 12.79 3.86
CA PRO A 712 -17.87 12.80 4.03
C PRO A 712 -18.37 14.21 4.31
N PHE A 713 -19.60 14.53 3.90
CA PHE A 713 -20.15 15.88 4.07
C PHE A 713 -20.10 16.35 5.53
N TRP A 714 -20.24 15.41 6.50
CA TRP A 714 -20.09 15.74 7.93
C TRP A 714 -18.65 16.03 8.39
N GLY A 715 -17.66 15.64 7.59
CA GLY A 715 -16.24 15.94 7.81
C GLY A 715 -15.81 17.31 7.26
N THR A 716 -16.66 17.95 6.44
CA THR A 716 -16.32 19.20 5.77
C THR A 716 -16.35 20.40 6.72
N PRO A 717 -15.51 21.44 6.50
CA PRO A 717 -15.49 22.63 7.37
C PRO A 717 -16.84 23.35 7.48
N TRP A 718 -17.60 23.42 6.39
CA TRP A 718 -18.92 24.06 6.40
C TRP A 718 -19.94 23.30 7.26
N PHE A 719 -19.92 21.95 7.23
CA PHE A 719 -20.83 21.13 8.05
C PHE A 719 -20.45 21.22 9.54
N ARG A 720 -19.14 21.19 9.87
CA ARG A 720 -18.67 21.43 11.23
C ARG A 720 -19.03 22.82 11.72
N GLY A 721 -18.96 23.83 10.85
CA GLY A 721 -19.45 25.17 11.13
C GLY A 721 -20.96 25.21 11.38
N LEU A 722 -21.76 24.48 10.59
CA LEU A 722 -23.20 24.34 10.79
C LEU A 722 -23.54 23.66 12.12
N LEU A 723 -22.85 22.59 12.47
CA LEU A 723 -22.98 21.92 13.77
C LEU A 723 -22.60 22.85 14.93
N GLY A 724 -21.54 23.64 14.77
CA GLY A 724 -21.15 24.66 15.74
C GLY A 724 -22.24 25.73 15.93
N LEU A 725 -22.81 26.25 14.84
CA LEU A 725 -23.93 27.19 14.89
C LEU A 725 -25.18 26.58 15.53
N MET A 726 -25.49 25.33 15.20
CA MET A 726 -26.59 24.61 15.81
C MET A 726 -26.39 24.41 17.32
N ALA A 727 -25.17 24.05 17.75
CA ALA A 727 -24.81 23.92 19.15
C ALA A 727 -24.92 25.27 19.90
N VAL A 728 -24.45 26.37 19.29
CA VAL A 728 -24.63 27.72 19.84
C VAL A 728 -26.09 28.09 19.93
N GLY A 729 -26.88 27.78 18.89
CA GLY A 729 -28.34 28.00 18.90
C GLY A 729 -29.05 27.21 20.00
N LEU A 730 -28.69 25.96 20.21
CA LEU A 730 -29.24 25.12 21.30
C LEU A 730 -28.84 25.64 22.68
N ILE A 731 -27.59 26.01 22.86
CA ILE A 731 -27.10 26.61 24.13
C ILE A 731 -27.80 27.93 24.39
N SER A 732 -27.91 28.80 23.38
CA SER A 732 -28.64 30.10 23.51
C SER A 732 -30.10 29.87 23.79
N GLY A 733 -30.75 28.95 23.11
CA GLY A 733 -32.15 28.58 23.36
C GLY A 733 -32.36 28.00 24.78
N ALA A 734 -31.47 27.11 25.22
CA ALA A 734 -31.50 26.56 26.58
C ALA A 734 -31.27 27.65 27.64
N TYR A 735 -30.31 28.57 27.37
CA TYR A 735 -30.04 29.71 28.23
C TYR A 735 -31.27 30.61 28.33
N TYR A 736 -31.87 30.99 27.17
CA TYR A 736 -33.06 31.79 27.11
C TYR A 736 -34.25 31.13 27.80
N TYR A 737 -34.45 29.84 27.57
CA TYR A 737 -35.47 29.04 28.27
C TYR A 737 -35.26 29.01 29.78
N ARG A 738 -34.00 28.86 30.23
CA ARG A 738 -33.66 28.86 31.66
C ARG A 738 -33.88 30.20 32.31
N VAL A 739 -33.51 31.31 31.63
CA VAL A 739 -33.75 32.65 32.12
C VAL A 739 -35.23 32.93 32.29
N ASN A 740 -36.05 32.66 31.24
CA ASN A 740 -37.50 32.85 31.32
C ASN A 740 -38.15 31.97 32.37
N ARG A 741 -37.67 30.77 32.62
CA ARG A 741 -38.16 29.91 33.69
C ARG A 741 -37.84 30.44 35.09
N LEU A 742 -36.63 30.95 35.29
CA LEU A 742 -36.23 31.58 36.55
C LEU A 742 -37.03 32.83 36.86
N GLU A 743 -37.29 33.67 35.90
CA GLU A 743 -38.20 34.83 36.04
C GLU A 743 -39.62 34.43 36.45
N ALA A 744 -40.17 33.43 35.77
CA ALA A 744 -41.47 32.91 36.11
C ALA A 744 -41.55 32.28 37.51
N GLU A 745 -40.47 31.65 37.96
CA GLU A 745 -40.39 31.04 39.29
C GLU A 745 -40.28 32.09 40.41
N ASN A 746 -39.49 33.17 40.16
CA ASN A 746 -39.42 34.34 41.08
C ASN A 746 -40.75 35.06 41.21
N GLU A 747 -41.50 35.31 40.14
CA GLU A 747 -42.85 35.86 40.21
C GLU A 747 -43.84 34.99 41.02
N ARG A 748 -43.75 33.69 40.85
CA ARG A 748 -44.60 32.75 41.63
C ARG A 748 -44.26 32.77 43.11
N GLN A 749 -43.00 32.81 43.49
CA GLN A 749 -42.59 32.91 44.87
C GLN A 749 -43.10 34.24 45.53
N ARG A 750 -42.98 35.32 44.82
CA ARG A 750 -43.44 36.61 45.32
C ARG A 750 -44.95 36.59 45.55
N ARG A 751 -45.78 36.14 44.61
CA ARG A 751 -47.21 36.01 44.76
C ARG A 751 -47.62 35.01 45.85
N PHE A 752 -46.82 34.00 46.11
CA PHE A 752 -47.08 33.06 47.19
C PHE A 752 -46.83 33.69 48.55
N SER A 753 -45.77 34.46 48.76
CA SER A 753 -45.49 35.20 49.99
C SER A 753 -46.61 36.23 50.35
N GLU A 754 -47.02 37.00 49.33
CA GLU A 754 -48.12 37.96 49.51
C GLU A 754 -49.42 37.26 50.00
N LYS A 755 -49.80 36.14 49.39
CA LYS A 755 -50.97 35.37 49.79
C LYS A 755 -50.82 34.75 51.19
N LEU A 756 -49.66 34.32 51.59
CA LEU A 756 -49.43 33.72 52.88
C LEU A 756 -49.57 34.75 54.01
N ILE A 757 -49.02 35.94 53.84
CA ILE A 757 -49.15 37.03 54.83
C ILE A 757 -50.65 37.49 54.95
N ALA A 758 -51.35 37.67 53.81
CA ALA A 758 -52.77 38.01 53.84
C ALA A 758 -53.63 36.94 54.53
N SER A 759 -53.35 35.67 54.31
CA SER A 759 -54.05 34.55 54.94
C SER A 759 -53.78 34.48 56.46
N GLN A 760 -52.54 34.81 56.91
CA GLN A 760 -52.21 34.86 58.34
C GLN A 760 -53.00 36.00 59.05
N GLU A 761 -53.08 37.18 58.46
CA GLU A 761 -53.85 38.24 59.06
C GLU A 761 -55.35 37.97 59.08
N GLN A 762 -55.89 37.34 58.04
CA GLN A 762 -57.28 36.90 58.03
C GLN A 762 -57.58 35.89 59.16
N GLU A 763 -56.70 34.93 59.37
CA GLU A 763 -56.85 33.94 60.40
C GLU A 763 -56.71 34.56 61.80
N ARG A 764 -55.79 35.49 62.03
CA ARG A 764 -55.68 36.25 63.27
C ARG A 764 -56.97 37.02 63.59
N SER A 765 -57.51 37.67 62.52
CA SER A 765 -58.78 38.40 62.71
C SER A 765 -59.94 37.48 62.99
N ARG A 766 -59.99 36.30 62.40
CA ARG A 766 -61.02 35.30 62.64
C ARG A 766 -60.95 34.79 64.10
N ILE A 767 -59.73 34.38 64.56
CA ILE A 767 -59.52 33.89 65.91
C ILE A 767 -59.90 34.96 66.96
N ALA A 768 -59.52 36.22 66.76
CA ALA A 768 -59.83 37.33 67.60
C ALA A 768 -61.33 37.51 67.79
N SER A 769 -62.08 37.45 66.64
CA SER A 769 -63.56 37.52 66.71
C SER A 769 -64.21 36.36 67.43
N GLU A 770 -63.72 35.12 67.21
CA GLU A 770 -64.23 33.91 67.85
C GLU A 770 -63.98 33.95 69.39
N LEU A 771 -62.82 34.46 69.81
CA LEU A 771 -62.51 34.64 71.23
C LEU A 771 -63.39 35.69 71.93
N HIS A 772 -63.61 36.83 71.20
CA HIS A 772 -64.40 37.94 71.75
C HIS A 772 -65.88 37.54 71.78
N ASP A 773 -66.45 37.00 70.71
CA ASP A 773 -67.88 36.76 70.60
C ASP A 773 -68.33 35.41 71.11
N GLY A 774 -67.49 34.37 71.06
CA GLY A 774 -67.77 33.06 71.51
C GLY A 774 -67.46 32.88 73.00
N LEU A 775 -66.11 32.84 73.31
CA LEU A 775 -65.65 32.50 74.61
C LEU A 775 -65.97 33.59 75.65
N GLY A 776 -65.80 34.85 75.28
CA GLY A 776 -66.10 35.97 76.12
C GLY A 776 -67.60 36.06 76.56
N GLN A 777 -68.52 35.78 75.69
CA GLN A 777 -69.97 35.74 75.95
C GLN A 777 -70.37 34.52 76.77
N GLN A 778 -69.83 33.34 76.48
CA GLN A 778 -70.17 32.08 77.25
C GLN A 778 -69.65 32.17 78.72
N VAL A 779 -68.48 32.74 78.94
CA VAL A 779 -67.98 32.89 80.30
C VAL A 779 -68.67 34.01 81.03
N LEU A 780 -69.18 35.03 80.32
CA LEU A 780 -70.00 36.10 80.95
C LEU A 780 -71.39 35.51 81.42
N VAL A 781 -71.95 34.57 80.67
CA VAL A 781 -73.18 33.88 81.08
C VAL A 781 -72.94 33.05 82.35
N ILE A 782 -71.77 32.37 82.44
CA ILE A 782 -71.41 31.59 83.65
C ILE A 782 -71.28 32.51 84.80
N LYS A 783 -70.56 33.64 84.71
CA LYS A 783 -70.38 34.70 85.72
C LYS A 783 -71.74 35.18 86.21
N ASN A 784 -72.58 35.62 85.29
CA ASN A 784 -73.94 36.11 85.59
C ASN A 784 -74.78 35.07 86.31
N HIS A 785 -74.73 33.79 85.86
CA HIS A 785 -75.43 32.73 86.56
C HIS A 785 -74.91 32.51 87.99
N ALA A 786 -73.56 32.51 88.17
CA ALA A 786 -73.02 32.38 89.52
C ALA A 786 -73.38 33.51 90.43
N GLU A 787 -73.35 34.74 89.88
CA GLU A 787 -73.79 35.92 90.67
C GLU A 787 -75.31 35.91 90.99
N LEU A 788 -76.17 35.45 90.05
CA LEU A 788 -77.59 35.32 90.26
C LEU A 788 -77.95 34.23 91.33
N ILE A 789 -77.22 33.14 91.28
CA ILE A 789 -77.45 32.07 92.34
C ILE A 789 -76.90 32.57 93.66
N ARG A 790 -75.83 33.31 93.70
CA ARG A 790 -75.25 33.97 94.90
C ARG A 790 -76.23 34.88 95.59
N MET A 791 -76.96 35.72 94.78
CA MET A 791 -78.01 36.65 95.29
C MET A 791 -79.25 35.99 95.77
N ARG A 792 -79.61 34.76 95.34
CA ARG A 792 -80.84 34.01 95.68
C ARG A 792 -80.70 33.09 96.97
N ARG A 793 -79.42 32.85 97.34
CA ARG A 793 -79.17 31.98 98.56
C ARG A 793 -78.15 32.60 99.55
N GLU A 794 -78.48 33.77 100.08
CA GLU A 794 -77.61 34.49 101.07
C GLU A 794 -77.46 33.80 102.40
N SER A 795 -78.18 32.74 102.68
CA SER A 795 -78.22 32.04 104.02
C SER A 795 -77.15 30.89 104.09
N ASP A 796 -76.50 30.54 103.07
CA ASP A 796 -75.45 29.45 102.99
C ASP A 796 -74.06 30.11 102.77
N ILE A 797 -73.29 30.33 103.79
CA ILE A 797 -72.03 31.07 103.75
C ILE A 797 -70.98 30.40 102.92
N ALA A 798 -70.95 28.99 102.91
CA ALA A 798 -69.95 28.21 102.15
C ALA A 798 -70.24 28.27 100.58
N LEU A 799 -71.51 28.13 100.28
CA LEU A 799 -71.93 28.18 98.86
C LEU A 799 -71.75 29.64 98.23
N THR A 800 -72.03 30.63 99.01
CA THR A 800 -71.83 32.05 98.63
C THR A 800 -70.39 32.44 98.35
N LYS A 801 -69.46 31.86 99.08
CA LYS A 801 -67.98 32.02 98.87
C LYS A 801 -67.52 31.28 97.63
N GLU A 802 -67.99 30.06 97.39
CA GLU A 802 -67.57 29.24 96.16
C GLU A 802 -68.11 29.92 94.89
N LEU A 803 -69.35 30.40 94.88
CA LEU A 803 -69.95 31.10 93.75
C LEU A 803 -69.29 32.48 93.47
N GLY A 804 -68.71 33.11 94.55
CA GLY A 804 -67.94 34.32 94.45
C GLY A 804 -66.59 34.06 93.71
N GLU A 805 -65.93 32.96 94.09
CA GLU A 805 -64.67 32.53 93.48
C GLU A 805 -64.89 32.15 92.01
N ILE A 806 -66.02 31.48 91.65
CA ILE A 806 -66.40 31.18 90.24
C ILE A 806 -66.58 32.48 89.45
N ALA A 807 -67.26 33.44 89.95
CA ALA A 807 -67.55 34.71 89.34
C ALA A 807 -66.23 35.52 89.11
N GLU A 808 -65.34 35.50 90.07
CA GLU A 808 -64.01 36.15 89.98
C GLU A 808 -63.13 35.47 88.96
N ASN A 809 -63.11 34.11 88.95
CA ASN A 809 -62.38 33.36 87.94
C ASN A 809 -62.92 33.59 86.52
N ALA A 810 -64.27 33.53 86.35
CA ALA A 810 -64.90 33.87 85.04
C ALA A 810 -64.57 35.32 84.65
N GLN A 811 -64.52 36.26 85.55
CA GLN A 811 -64.13 37.67 85.22
C GLN A 811 -62.66 37.73 84.76
N ARG A 812 -61.79 36.94 85.38
CA ARG A 812 -60.39 36.83 85.00
C ARG A 812 -60.23 36.27 83.58
N VAL A 813 -60.91 35.14 83.28
CA VAL A 813 -60.90 34.51 81.93
C VAL A 813 -61.45 35.49 80.92
N ILE A 814 -62.50 36.23 81.19
CA ILE A 814 -63.05 37.24 80.23
C ILE A 814 -61.98 38.31 79.95
N SER A 815 -61.27 38.75 81.02
CA SER A 815 -60.21 39.76 80.86
C SER A 815 -59.06 39.21 80.00
N GLU A 816 -58.63 37.96 80.30
CA GLU A 816 -57.55 37.30 79.51
C GLU A 816 -57.98 37.10 78.03
N ALA A 817 -59.17 36.59 77.81
CA ALA A 817 -59.69 36.41 76.47
C ALA A 817 -59.78 37.74 75.66
N ARG A 818 -60.19 38.82 76.33
CA ARG A 818 -60.21 40.14 75.70
C ARG A 818 -58.76 40.65 75.42
N ASN A 819 -57.79 40.40 76.26
CA ASN A 819 -56.42 40.77 76.05
C ASN A 819 -55.81 39.95 74.87
N ILE A 820 -56.07 38.66 74.80
CA ILE A 820 -55.65 37.85 73.70
C ILE A 820 -56.30 38.34 72.38
N ALA A 821 -57.59 38.59 72.38
CA ALA A 821 -58.31 39.08 71.21
C ALA A 821 -57.78 40.44 70.75
N HIS A 822 -57.46 41.34 71.69
CA HIS A 822 -56.91 42.65 71.42
C HIS A 822 -55.49 42.57 70.79
N ASN A 823 -54.68 41.64 71.23
CA ASN A 823 -53.32 41.42 70.73
C ASN A 823 -53.36 40.76 69.32
N LEU A 824 -54.39 39.93 69.09
CA LEU A 824 -54.57 39.31 67.81
C LEU A 824 -55.17 40.27 66.73
N ARG A 825 -56.05 41.23 67.18
CA ARG A 825 -56.70 42.18 66.30
C ARG A 825 -56.66 43.57 66.92
N PRO A 826 -55.98 44.53 66.28
CA PRO A 826 -55.85 45.85 66.85
C PRO A 826 -57.16 46.66 66.56
N VAL A 827 -58.16 46.51 67.37
CA VAL A 827 -59.48 47.12 67.22
C VAL A 827 -59.40 48.64 67.22
N HIS A 828 -58.43 49.25 67.89
CA HIS A 828 -58.13 50.68 67.81
C HIS A 828 -57.73 51.16 66.39
N LEU A 829 -57.00 50.33 65.65
CA LEU A 829 -56.57 50.66 64.29
C LEU A 829 -57.83 50.76 63.35
N GLU A 830 -58.75 49.80 63.49
CA GLU A 830 -59.94 49.79 62.65
C GLU A 830 -60.94 50.90 62.97
N LYS A 831 -61.05 51.30 64.24
CA LYS A 831 -62.05 52.26 64.69
C LYS A 831 -61.58 53.73 64.73
N PHE A 832 -60.30 53.94 64.97
CA PHE A 832 -59.72 55.25 65.25
C PHE A 832 -58.50 55.62 64.36
N GLY A 833 -58.08 54.70 63.47
CA GLY A 833 -56.92 54.87 62.56
C GLY A 833 -55.59 54.62 63.23
N LEU A 834 -54.50 54.66 62.36
CA LEU A 834 -53.18 54.27 62.71
C LEU A 834 -52.55 55.11 63.83
N THR A 835 -52.73 56.41 63.79
CA THR A 835 -52.18 57.36 64.84
C THR A 835 -52.67 57.01 66.20
N GLU A 836 -53.98 56.91 66.39
CA GLU A 836 -54.61 56.63 67.69
C GLU A 836 -54.29 55.18 68.12
N ALA A 837 -54.21 54.21 67.21
CA ALA A 837 -53.82 52.86 67.56
C ALA A 837 -52.40 52.76 68.06
N LEU A 838 -51.44 53.51 67.47
CA LEU A 838 -50.08 53.58 67.97
C LEU A 838 -50.01 54.28 69.31
N TYR A 839 -50.69 55.32 69.49
CA TYR A 839 -50.82 56.01 70.84
C TYR A 839 -51.42 55.06 71.92
N ALA A 840 -52.43 54.30 71.63
CA ALA A 840 -52.97 53.30 72.51
C ALA A 840 -52.01 52.20 72.83
N LEU A 841 -51.23 51.68 71.81
CA LEU A 841 -50.18 50.66 71.98
C LEU A 841 -49.08 51.20 72.91
N MET A 842 -48.61 52.44 72.65
CA MET A 842 -47.55 53.07 73.44
C MET A 842 -47.97 53.41 74.82
N ALA A 843 -49.17 53.85 75.12
CA ALA A 843 -49.74 54.09 76.45
C ALA A 843 -49.88 52.78 77.21
N GLU A 844 -50.20 51.67 76.58
CA GLU A 844 -50.24 50.34 77.20
C GLU A 844 -48.87 49.83 77.60
N VAL A 845 -47.91 50.00 76.66
CA VAL A 845 -46.52 49.69 76.91
C VAL A 845 -45.87 50.46 78.04
N ASP A 846 -46.11 51.76 78.06
CA ASP A 846 -45.59 52.63 79.12
C ASP A 846 -46.20 52.30 80.48
N ARG A 847 -47.45 51.86 80.56
CA ARG A 847 -48.15 51.46 81.81
C ARG A 847 -47.71 50.03 82.29
N THR A 848 -47.33 49.16 81.36
CA THR A 848 -47.09 47.75 81.72
C THR A 848 -45.56 47.36 81.79
N SER A 849 -44.68 48.20 81.21
CA SER A 849 -43.24 47.98 81.15
C SER A 849 -42.55 48.70 82.34
N GLN A 850 -41.44 48.09 82.74
CA GLN A 850 -40.52 48.72 83.74
C GLN A 850 -39.42 49.53 83.01
N LEU A 851 -39.39 49.53 81.70
CA LEU A 851 -38.39 50.28 80.86
C LEU A 851 -38.82 51.75 80.82
N GLN A 852 -37.82 52.63 80.73
CA GLN A 852 -38.08 54.03 80.31
C GLN A 852 -38.23 54.07 78.81
N TRP A 853 -39.43 54.51 78.35
CA TRP A 853 -39.72 54.56 76.99
C TRP A 853 -39.76 56.01 76.49
N GLU A 854 -39.18 56.29 75.32
CA GLU A 854 -39.34 57.50 74.53
C GLU A 854 -40.23 57.25 73.33
N PHE A 855 -41.36 57.95 73.29
CA PHE A 855 -42.28 57.78 72.16
C PHE A 855 -42.53 59.11 71.48
N LEU A 856 -42.39 59.12 70.16
CA LEU A 856 -42.71 60.28 69.32
C LEU A 856 -43.47 59.76 68.06
N VAL A 857 -44.77 60.14 67.98
CA VAL A 857 -45.60 59.66 66.85
C VAL A 857 -46.25 60.92 66.27
N PRO A 858 -46.00 61.25 64.99
CA PRO A 858 -46.72 62.35 64.29
C PRO A 858 -48.08 61.87 63.82
N GLU A 859 -48.92 62.83 63.32
CA GLU A 859 -50.15 62.43 62.67
C GLU A 859 -49.89 61.60 61.41
N LEU A 860 -50.37 60.30 61.40
CA LEU A 860 -50.14 59.35 60.33
C LEU A 860 -51.44 58.93 59.60
N THR A 861 -52.62 59.53 60.02
CA THR A 861 -53.88 59.13 59.44
C THR A 861 -53.96 59.51 57.95
N GLY A 862 -54.12 58.49 57.06
CA GLY A 862 -54.21 58.68 55.62
C GLY A 862 -52.82 58.88 54.94
N VAL A 863 -51.72 58.68 55.65
CA VAL A 863 -50.37 58.81 55.10
C VAL A 863 -49.93 57.54 54.39
N LEU A 864 -50.37 56.38 54.90
CA LEU A 864 -50.14 55.07 54.31
C LEU A 864 -51.44 54.53 53.66
N PRO A 865 -51.36 53.68 52.62
CA PRO A 865 -52.51 52.92 52.15
C PRO A 865 -53.11 52.10 53.28
N VAL A 866 -54.41 51.92 53.35
CA VAL A 866 -55.11 51.14 54.39
C VAL A 866 -54.53 49.70 54.49
N GLU A 867 -54.16 49.14 53.40
CA GLU A 867 -53.55 47.82 53.33
C GLU A 867 -52.15 47.78 53.99
N HIS A 868 -51.46 48.89 54.02
CA HIS A 868 -50.14 49.01 54.64
C HIS A 868 -50.19 49.40 56.13
N GLU A 869 -51.28 50.03 56.56
CA GLU A 869 -51.44 50.48 57.96
C GLU A 869 -51.35 49.33 58.95
N ILE A 870 -51.96 48.20 58.65
CA ILE A 870 -51.93 47.02 59.52
C ILE A 870 -50.53 46.42 59.54
N ASN A 871 -49.82 46.36 58.37
CA ASN A 871 -48.44 45.88 58.32
C ASN A 871 -47.53 46.80 59.09
N PHE A 872 -47.71 48.09 58.97
CA PHE A 872 -46.93 49.07 59.74
C PHE A 872 -47.18 48.94 61.23
N TYR A 873 -48.41 48.83 61.67
CA TYR A 873 -48.76 48.61 63.08
C TYR A 873 -48.14 47.33 63.61
N ARG A 874 -48.19 46.23 62.83
CA ARG A 874 -47.55 44.94 63.21
C ARG A 874 -46.03 45.04 63.32
N VAL A 875 -45.40 45.77 62.43
CA VAL A 875 -43.95 46.01 62.54
C VAL A 875 -43.55 46.68 63.86
N ILE A 876 -44.30 47.78 64.23
CA ILE A 876 -44.05 48.49 65.50
C ILE A 876 -44.37 47.59 66.69
N GLN A 877 -45.47 46.85 66.65
CA GLN A 877 -45.90 45.97 67.71
C GLN A 877 -44.88 44.85 67.96
N GLU A 878 -44.41 44.24 66.90
CA GLU A 878 -43.42 43.17 66.95
C GLU A 878 -42.05 43.66 67.49
N ALA A 879 -41.63 44.85 66.98
CA ALA A 879 -40.40 45.47 67.52
C ALA A 879 -40.45 45.80 69.02
N ILE A 880 -41.57 46.38 69.42
CA ILE A 880 -41.79 46.63 70.86
C ILE A 880 -41.79 45.32 71.67
N THR A 881 -42.47 44.30 71.19
CA THR A 881 -42.56 43.02 71.81
C THR A 881 -41.18 42.35 71.89
N ASN A 882 -40.33 42.49 70.90
CA ASN A 882 -38.99 42.01 70.85
C ASN A 882 -38.12 42.69 71.91
N ILE A 883 -38.24 44.02 72.05
CA ILE A 883 -37.54 44.80 73.10
C ILE A 883 -37.97 44.31 74.47
N GLN A 884 -39.28 44.22 74.78
CA GLN A 884 -39.81 43.79 76.09
C GLN A 884 -39.38 42.40 76.43
N LYS A 885 -39.34 41.48 75.47
CA LYS A 885 -39.04 40.05 75.77
C LYS A 885 -37.56 39.68 75.71
N HIS A 886 -36.80 40.39 74.89
CA HIS A 886 -35.49 39.91 74.53
C HIS A 886 -34.37 40.88 74.74
N ALA A 887 -34.64 42.23 74.82
CA ALA A 887 -33.57 43.22 74.91
C ALA A 887 -32.89 43.28 76.32
N GLY A 888 -33.66 43.13 77.43
CA GLY A 888 -33.14 43.37 78.77
C GLY A 888 -32.61 44.79 79.00
N ALA A 889 -33.20 45.73 78.35
CA ALA A 889 -32.83 47.16 78.27
C ALA A 889 -33.37 47.94 79.52
N GLU A 890 -32.71 49.05 79.75
CA GLU A 890 -33.22 50.03 80.73
C GLU A 890 -34.02 51.15 80.04
N ASN A 891 -33.53 51.56 78.81
CA ASN A 891 -34.17 52.58 78.05
C ASN A 891 -34.51 52.05 76.64
N ALA A 892 -35.62 52.42 76.12
CA ALA A 892 -36.05 52.06 74.78
C ALA A 892 -36.88 53.17 74.15
N GLY A 893 -36.92 53.26 72.83
CA GLY A 893 -37.72 54.28 72.20
C GLY A 893 -38.26 53.94 70.80
N VAL A 894 -39.36 54.50 70.46
CA VAL A 894 -39.94 54.45 69.12
C VAL A 894 -40.20 55.89 68.63
N ILE A 895 -39.38 56.31 67.68
CA ILE A 895 -39.50 57.71 67.13
C ILE A 895 -39.94 57.60 65.71
N ILE A 896 -41.12 58.08 65.44
CA ILE A 896 -41.65 58.13 64.09
C ILE A 896 -41.60 59.62 63.65
N ARG A 897 -40.95 59.84 62.51
CA ARG A 897 -40.85 61.18 61.92
C ARG A 897 -41.34 61.17 60.47
N ARG A 898 -41.95 62.23 60.07
CA ARG A 898 -42.36 62.43 58.71
C ARG A 898 -41.45 63.49 58.09
N ALA A 899 -40.66 63.10 57.03
CA ALA A 899 -39.71 63.98 56.35
C ALA A 899 -39.52 63.58 54.91
N ASP A 900 -39.36 64.48 53.99
CA ASP A 900 -39.02 64.32 52.61
C ASP A 900 -39.97 63.33 51.85
N ALA A 901 -41.31 63.39 52.13
CA ALA A 901 -42.32 62.46 51.59
C ALA A 901 -42.06 60.99 51.93
N ALA A 902 -41.46 60.70 53.07
CA ALA A 902 -41.24 59.37 53.65
C ALA A 902 -41.57 59.35 55.14
N ILE A 903 -42.01 58.21 55.65
CA ILE A 903 -42.13 57.92 57.05
C ILE A 903 -40.84 57.24 57.48
N ARG A 904 -40.11 57.87 58.41
CA ARG A 904 -38.93 57.27 59.01
C ARG A 904 -39.24 56.83 60.42
N VAL A 905 -39.07 55.57 60.72
CA VAL A 905 -39.22 55.01 62.04
C VAL A 905 -37.87 54.63 62.58
N GLN A 906 -37.57 55.08 63.77
CA GLN A 906 -36.40 54.68 64.54
C GLN A 906 -36.87 53.98 65.78
N ILE A 907 -36.49 52.76 66.01
CA ILE A 907 -36.77 51.91 67.12
C ILE A 907 -35.46 51.56 67.75
N PHE A 908 -35.21 51.85 68.99
CA PHE A 908 -33.92 51.56 69.62
C PHE A 908 -34.12 51.12 71.09
N ASP A 909 -33.12 50.35 71.51
CA ASP A 909 -32.97 49.91 72.90
C ASP A 909 -31.47 49.88 73.27
N ASP A 910 -31.19 50.02 74.62
CA ASP A 910 -29.84 49.97 75.24
C ASP A 910 -29.54 48.55 75.79
N GLY A 911 -30.21 47.54 75.37
CA GLY A 911 -30.13 46.19 75.86
C GLY A 911 -28.94 45.34 75.40
N ILE A 912 -29.12 44.03 75.53
CA ILE A 912 -28.01 43.06 75.20
C ILE A 912 -27.60 42.97 73.74
N GLY A 913 -28.40 43.58 72.82
CA GLY A 913 -28.15 43.48 71.37
C GLY A 913 -27.95 42.07 70.86
N PHE A 914 -27.59 41.94 69.59
CA PHE A 914 -27.29 40.64 68.94
C PHE A 914 -26.32 40.74 67.76
N ASP A 915 -25.64 39.62 67.40
CA ASP A 915 -24.83 39.59 66.17
C ASP A 915 -25.71 39.43 64.91
N GLN A 916 -25.61 40.41 64.05
CA GLN A 916 -26.41 40.49 62.83
C GLN A 916 -26.22 39.32 61.87
N ASN A 917 -25.03 38.74 61.81
CA ASN A 917 -24.74 37.61 60.90
C ASN A 917 -25.36 36.29 61.39
N GLN A 918 -25.43 36.13 62.75
CA GLN A 918 -26.07 34.96 63.34
C GLN A 918 -27.59 35.10 63.35
N ALA A 919 -28.09 36.31 63.53
CA ALA A 919 -29.51 36.53 63.53
C ALA A 919 -30.24 36.30 62.17
N ARG A 920 -29.57 36.54 61.06
CA ARG A 920 -30.10 36.19 59.73
C ARG A 920 -30.34 34.69 59.49
N ASN A 921 -29.57 33.85 60.14
CA ASN A 921 -29.69 32.39 59.99
C ASN A 921 -30.51 31.72 61.13
N ALA A 922 -30.68 32.38 62.24
CA ALA A 922 -31.38 31.90 63.43
C ALA A 922 -32.66 32.73 63.79
N ALA A 923 -33.04 33.65 62.93
CA ALA A 923 -34.16 34.54 63.20
C ALA A 923 -35.46 33.73 63.30
N GLY A 924 -36.08 33.84 64.48
CA GLY A 924 -37.42 33.29 64.76
C GLY A 924 -38.44 33.90 63.76
N MET A 925 -39.60 33.28 63.59
CA MET A 925 -40.67 33.70 62.65
C MET A 925 -41.11 35.14 62.77
N GLY A 926 -40.95 35.82 63.96
CA GLY A 926 -41.32 37.19 64.16
C GLY A 926 -40.41 38.19 63.45
N PHE A 927 -39.09 38.01 63.48
CA PHE A 927 -38.14 38.92 62.83
C PHE A 927 -38.21 38.82 61.31
N THR A 928 -38.31 37.60 60.77
CA THR A 928 -38.48 37.39 59.32
C THR A 928 -39.82 37.99 58.83
N GLY A 929 -40.88 37.80 59.57
CA GLY A 929 -42.20 38.38 59.24
C GLY A 929 -42.22 39.90 59.30
N MET A 930 -41.44 40.54 60.20
CA MET A 930 -41.25 41.99 60.23
C MET A 930 -40.56 42.50 58.95
N LEU A 931 -39.51 41.88 58.51
CA LEU A 931 -38.75 42.22 57.27
C LEU A 931 -39.63 42.09 56.04
N GLU A 932 -40.33 40.92 55.90
CA GLU A 932 -41.28 40.72 54.81
C GLU A 932 -42.39 41.76 54.76
N ARG A 933 -42.95 42.17 55.89
CA ARG A 933 -43.96 43.24 55.95
C ARG A 933 -43.43 44.61 55.56
N ILE A 934 -42.14 44.92 55.89
CA ILE A 934 -41.51 46.15 55.45
C ILE A 934 -41.32 46.15 53.94
N GLU A 935 -40.86 45.00 53.38
CA GLU A 935 -40.69 44.83 51.93
C GLU A 935 -42.03 44.95 51.18
N LEU A 936 -43.13 44.35 51.70
CA LEU A 936 -44.47 44.48 51.11
C LEU A 936 -44.99 45.93 51.10
N MET A 937 -44.56 46.79 52.07
CA MET A 937 -44.88 48.22 52.13
C MET A 937 -43.99 49.05 51.19
N GLY A 938 -43.00 48.36 50.45
CA GLY A 938 -42.01 49.05 49.65
C GLY A 938 -41.00 49.86 50.51
N GLY A 939 -40.85 49.52 51.77
CA GLY A 939 -39.98 50.18 52.73
C GLY A 939 -38.54 49.54 52.65
N ASN A 940 -37.62 50.39 53.14
CA ASN A 940 -36.25 49.98 53.37
C ASN A 940 -35.99 49.89 54.89
N VAL A 941 -35.21 48.87 55.30
CA VAL A 941 -34.88 48.70 56.73
C VAL A 941 -33.38 48.61 56.91
N GLN A 942 -32.89 49.34 57.86
CA GLN A 942 -31.52 49.26 58.32
C GLN A 942 -31.49 48.84 59.78
N ILE A 943 -30.79 47.77 60.10
CA ILE A 943 -30.71 47.30 61.50
C ILE A 943 -29.26 47.44 61.92
N ARG A 944 -29.02 48.01 63.07
CA ARG A 944 -27.72 48.07 63.76
C ARG A 944 -27.91 47.48 65.11
N SER A 945 -27.19 46.39 65.37
CA SER A 945 -27.17 45.79 66.71
C SER A 945 -25.78 45.20 66.92
N THR A 946 -25.26 45.46 68.07
CA THR A 946 -23.98 44.94 68.53
C THR A 946 -24.21 44.31 69.94
N PRO A 947 -23.63 43.13 70.21
CA PRO A 947 -23.74 42.51 71.56
C PRO A 947 -23.30 43.46 72.69
N PHE A 948 -24.19 43.64 73.67
CA PHE A 948 -24.06 44.50 74.82
C PHE A 948 -24.10 46.02 74.56
N GLU A 949 -24.45 46.48 73.37
CA GLU A 949 -24.59 47.91 73.00
C GLU A 949 -26.01 48.34 72.61
N GLY A 950 -26.93 47.35 72.64
CA GLY A 950 -28.33 47.56 72.27
C GLY A 950 -28.64 47.38 70.78
N THR A 951 -29.86 47.69 70.40
CA THR A 951 -30.34 47.59 68.99
C THR A 951 -30.95 48.88 68.52
N GLU A 952 -30.64 49.22 67.24
CA GLU A 952 -31.30 50.30 66.53
C GLU A 952 -31.85 49.77 65.21
N ILE A 953 -33.17 49.94 64.96
CA ILE A 953 -33.87 49.59 63.69
C ILE A 953 -34.36 50.91 63.06
N THR A 954 -33.87 51.22 61.89
CA THR A 954 -34.36 52.34 61.12
C THR A 954 -35.12 51.82 59.93
N ILE A 955 -36.39 52.26 59.79
CA ILE A 955 -37.28 51.88 58.72
C ILE A 955 -37.64 53.13 57.93
N GLU A 956 -37.62 53.06 56.62
CA GLU A 956 -38.00 54.16 55.74
C GLU A 956 -39.05 53.65 54.72
N ILE A 957 -40.22 54.28 54.73
CA ILE A 957 -41.37 53.95 53.89
C ILE A 957 -41.86 55.17 53.15
N ALA A 958 -42.05 55.09 51.84
CA ALA A 958 -42.51 56.17 51.03
C ALA A 958 -43.98 56.56 51.34
N GLU A 959 -44.32 57.83 51.46
CA GLU A 959 -45.69 58.32 51.60
C GLU A 959 -46.50 58.05 50.37
N ASN A 960 -47.78 57.73 50.54
CA ASN A 960 -48.70 57.57 49.44
C ASN A 960 -49.11 58.93 48.84
N ARG A 961 -48.52 59.33 47.72
CA ARG A 961 -48.81 60.59 47.03
C ARG A 961 -50.23 60.73 46.46
N HIS A 962 -51.03 59.68 46.49
CA HIS A 962 -52.41 59.69 45.97
C HIS A 962 -53.46 60.14 46.93
N ALA A 963 -53.18 60.24 48.23
CA ALA A 963 -54.15 60.72 49.23
C ALA A 963 -54.19 62.25 49.39
N ALA A 964 -53.22 63.00 48.93
CA ALA A 964 -53.13 64.44 49.02
C ALA A 964 -53.86 65.20 47.93
N ALA A 965 -54.46 64.60 46.92
CA ALA A 965 -55.13 65.18 45.77
C ALA A 965 -56.66 65.20 45.88
N LYS A 966 -57.25 64.86 47.08
CA LYS A 966 -58.69 64.89 47.34
C LYS A 966 -58.99 65.64 48.67
N ARG A 967 -58.53 66.89 48.81
CA ARG A 967 -59.03 67.90 49.67
C ARG A 967 -59.15 69.25 48.93
#